data_9101c60a7e3e646b123c83efc8df913a
#
_entry.id   9101c60a7e3e646b123c83efc8df913a
#
_cell.length_a   1.000
_cell.length_b   1.000
_cell.length_c   1.000
_cell.angle_alpha   90.00
_cell.angle_beta   90.00
_cell.angle_gamma   90.00
#
_symmetry.space_group_name_H-M   'P 1'
#
loop_
_entity.id
_entity.type
_entity.pdbx_description
1 polymer ?
#
loop_
_entity_poly.entity_id
_entity_poly.type
_entity_poly.pdbx_seq_one_letter_code
_entity_poly.pdbx_strand_id
1 'polypeptide(L)'
;MESAEIRRRWLSFFEERGHAVVPSASLIADDPTLLLVPAGMVPFKPYFLGEVKPPAPRVTSVQKCVRTPDIEEVGKTTRHGTFFQMCGNFSFGDYFKEGAITLSWELLTSPVDKGGFGLDPDRLWITVYLDDDEAEQIWREKVGVPAERIQRLGKKDNFWSMGVPGPCGPCSEINYDRGPEFGVEGGPAVNDERYVEIWNLVFMQYERGEGTSKEDFEILGELPTKNIDTGLGLERLAMILQGVQNMYETDTLRVVMDKATELTGVRYGAEHGSDVSLRVVADHIRTSTMLIGDGVTPGNEGRGYVLRRIMRRAIRNMRLLGATGPVVKDLVDVVIETMGQQYPELATDRKRIETVALAEEAAFLKALKGGTNILDTAVTETKAAGGKVLSGDKAFLLHDTWGFPIDLTLEMAAEQGLSVDEDGFRRLMKEQRDRAKADAMAKKTGHADLHAYRAIADASGATDFTGYSLTENEAQIVGLLVNGVSSPAATEGDEVEIVLDRTPFYAEGGGQIGDTGRIRLDSGAIVEIRDVQKPVPGVHVHKGVVQVGEITVGAPVWASIDAHRRRAIARAHSATHLTHQALRDALGPTAAQAGSENQPGRFRFDFGSPSAVPTAVMTDVEQKINSVLARELDVQAEVMSIDDAKKQGAIAEFGEKYGERVRVVTIGDFSKELCGGTHVHNTAQLGLVKLLGESSIGSGVRRIEALVGVDAYNFLAKEHTVVAQLQELVKGRPEELPEKISGMLAKLKDAEKEIEKFRAEKVLQAAAGLVQGAKDVRGVAVVTGQVPDGTGADDLRKLVLDVRGRIQGDRPAVVALFTTANGKPLTVIATNEAARERGLKAGDLVRTAAKTLGGGGGGKPDVAQGGGQNPAAIGDAIAAVERLVTETA
;
A
#
# COMPACT_ATOMS: atom_id res chain seq x y z
N MET A 1 13.36 -38.41 -0.56
CA MET A 1 13.23 -37.99 -1.99
C MET A 1 13.17 -36.47 -2.00
N GLU A 2 13.96 -35.76 -2.84
CA GLU A 2 13.98 -34.31 -2.92
C GLU A 2 12.68 -33.75 -3.56
N SER A 3 12.32 -32.54 -3.18
CA SER A 3 11.10 -31.86 -3.67
C SER A 3 11.06 -31.73 -5.21
N ALA A 4 12.20 -31.47 -5.84
CA ALA A 4 12.31 -31.41 -7.30
C ALA A 4 11.97 -32.74 -7.98
N GLU A 5 12.41 -33.85 -7.38
CA GLU A 5 12.13 -35.20 -7.88
C GLU A 5 10.65 -35.59 -7.67
N ILE A 6 10.03 -35.18 -6.55
CA ILE A 6 8.59 -35.38 -6.32
C ILE A 6 7.79 -34.67 -7.41
N ARG A 7 8.12 -33.39 -7.71
CA ARG A 7 7.50 -32.61 -8.78
C ARG A 7 7.66 -33.29 -10.14
N ARG A 8 8.87 -33.72 -10.47
CA ARG A 8 9.16 -34.38 -11.76
C ARG A 8 8.34 -35.66 -11.91
N ARG A 9 8.30 -36.53 -10.87
CA ARG A 9 7.54 -37.79 -10.87
C ARG A 9 6.06 -37.55 -11.03
N TRP A 10 5.51 -36.57 -10.27
CA TRP A 10 4.12 -36.20 -10.39
C TRP A 10 3.75 -35.85 -11.83
N LEU A 11 4.46 -34.93 -12.45
CA LEU A 11 4.17 -34.50 -13.81
C LEU A 11 4.33 -35.63 -14.82
N SER A 12 5.41 -36.40 -14.76
CA SER A 12 5.65 -37.53 -15.67
C SER A 12 4.58 -38.63 -15.54
N PHE A 13 4.17 -39.00 -14.31
CA PHE A 13 3.15 -40.01 -14.05
C PHE A 13 1.82 -39.68 -14.71
N PHE A 14 1.36 -38.43 -14.60
CA PHE A 14 0.11 -37.99 -15.19
C PHE A 14 0.22 -37.74 -16.68
N GLU A 15 1.36 -37.22 -17.18
CA GLU A 15 1.63 -37.06 -18.60
C GLU A 15 1.58 -38.43 -19.34
N GLU A 16 2.21 -39.44 -18.79
CA GLU A 16 2.15 -40.83 -19.33
C GLU A 16 0.72 -41.41 -19.39
N ARG A 17 -0.20 -40.84 -18.57
CA ARG A 17 -1.63 -41.23 -18.51
C ARG A 17 -2.54 -40.27 -19.27
N GLY A 18 -1.97 -39.50 -20.19
CA GLY A 18 -2.69 -38.64 -21.15
C GLY A 18 -3.14 -37.29 -20.58
N HIS A 19 -2.58 -36.84 -19.48
CA HIS A 19 -2.82 -35.47 -18.97
C HIS A 19 -1.89 -34.47 -19.66
N ALA A 20 -2.44 -33.36 -20.12
CA ALA A 20 -1.64 -32.24 -20.59
C ALA A 20 -0.97 -31.53 -19.41
N VAL A 21 0.35 -31.35 -19.46
CA VAL A 21 1.08 -30.60 -18.43
C VAL A 21 0.87 -29.10 -18.66
N VAL A 22 0.32 -28.42 -17.66
CA VAL A 22 0.09 -26.98 -17.67
C VAL A 22 1.04 -26.32 -16.65
N PRO A 23 1.80 -25.29 -17.07
CA PRO A 23 2.66 -24.53 -16.15
C PRO A 23 1.86 -23.90 -15.01
N SER A 24 2.54 -23.63 -13.88
CA SER A 24 1.94 -22.88 -12.79
C SER A 24 1.50 -21.49 -13.25
N ALA A 25 0.29 -21.12 -12.93
CA ALA A 25 -0.16 -19.74 -13.06
C ALA A 25 0.52 -18.84 -12.00
N SER A 26 0.41 -17.53 -12.18
CA SER A 26 0.83 -16.54 -11.18
C SER A 26 0.07 -16.73 -9.87
N LEU A 27 0.69 -16.34 -8.75
CA LEU A 27 0.04 -16.23 -7.45
C LEU A 27 -1.04 -15.14 -7.41
N ILE A 28 -1.01 -14.20 -8.36
CA ILE A 28 -2.04 -13.17 -8.52
C ILE A 28 -3.23 -13.81 -9.20
N ALA A 29 -4.32 -13.97 -8.44
CA ALA A 29 -5.52 -14.60 -8.97
C ALA A 29 -6.20 -13.73 -10.05
N ASP A 30 -6.65 -14.37 -11.13
CA ASP A 30 -7.50 -13.74 -12.13
C ASP A 30 -8.96 -13.58 -11.66
N ASP A 31 -9.36 -14.31 -10.61
CA ASP A 31 -10.66 -14.18 -9.97
C ASP A 31 -10.72 -12.93 -9.07
N PRO A 32 -11.63 -11.97 -9.36
CA PRO A 32 -11.71 -10.72 -8.60
C PRO A 32 -12.16 -10.90 -7.13
N THR A 33 -12.69 -12.07 -6.79
CA THR A 33 -13.10 -12.42 -5.42
C THR A 33 -11.92 -12.91 -4.57
N LEU A 34 -10.77 -13.19 -5.17
CA LEU A 34 -9.58 -13.71 -4.53
C LEU A 34 -8.42 -12.70 -4.59
N LEU A 35 -7.71 -12.53 -3.49
CA LEU A 35 -6.48 -11.73 -3.46
C LEU A 35 -5.30 -12.48 -4.09
N LEU A 36 -5.17 -13.76 -3.77
CA LEU A 36 -4.08 -14.65 -4.18
C LEU A 36 -4.68 -16.02 -4.51
N VAL A 37 -3.91 -16.86 -5.20
CA VAL A 37 -4.31 -18.22 -5.55
C VAL A 37 -4.17 -19.17 -4.35
N PRO A 38 -5.27 -19.63 -3.70
CA PRO A 38 -5.21 -20.50 -2.52
C PRO A 38 -5.23 -22.02 -2.83
N ALA A 39 -5.49 -22.40 -4.09
CA ALA A 39 -5.64 -23.80 -4.50
C ALA A 39 -5.31 -24.01 -5.98
N GLY A 40 -4.90 -25.23 -6.32
CA GLY A 40 -4.48 -25.60 -7.68
C GLY A 40 -5.56 -25.47 -8.77
N MET A 41 -6.82 -25.56 -8.37
CA MET A 41 -7.96 -25.49 -9.29
C MET A 41 -8.33 -24.05 -9.72
N VAL A 42 -7.85 -23.02 -9.02
CA VAL A 42 -8.28 -21.62 -9.27
C VAL A 42 -8.09 -21.19 -10.73
N PRO A 43 -6.95 -21.45 -11.39
CA PRO A 43 -6.77 -21.13 -12.80
C PRO A 43 -7.72 -21.88 -13.74
N PHE A 44 -8.31 -22.99 -13.26
CA PHE A 44 -9.19 -23.87 -14.04
C PHE A 44 -10.67 -23.67 -13.74
N LYS A 45 -11.04 -22.73 -12.84
CA LYS A 45 -12.45 -22.45 -12.47
C LYS A 45 -13.39 -22.27 -13.67
N PRO A 46 -13.05 -21.49 -14.72
CA PRO A 46 -13.92 -21.31 -15.89
C PRO A 46 -14.21 -22.62 -16.65
N TYR A 47 -13.27 -23.57 -16.62
CA TYR A 47 -13.44 -24.86 -17.27
C TYR A 47 -14.41 -25.78 -16.51
N PHE A 48 -14.37 -25.75 -15.17
CA PHE A 48 -15.30 -26.48 -14.31
C PHE A 48 -16.73 -25.97 -14.44
N LEU A 49 -16.90 -24.65 -14.60
CA LEU A 49 -18.20 -24.02 -14.81
C LEU A 49 -18.72 -24.16 -16.26
N GLY A 50 -17.92 -24.67 -17.18
CA GLY A 50 -18.27 -24.79 -18.58
C GLY A 50 -18.30 -23.46 -19.35
N GLU A 51 -17.77 -22.39 -18.76
CA GLU A 51 -17.71 -21.05 -19.38
C GLU A 51 -16.72 -21.00 -20.55
N VAL A 52 -15.64 -21.79 -20.43
CA VAL A 52 -14.58 -21.88 -21.45
C VAL A 52 -14.22 -23.35 -21.67
N LYS A 53 -13.88 -23.71 -22.92
CA LYS A 53 -13.42 -25.06 -23.24
C LYS A 53 -12.04 -25.30 -22.65
N PRO A 54 -11.83 -26.42 -21.90
CA PRO A 54 -10.52 -26.73 -21.35
C PRO A 54 -9.47 -27.02 -22.45
N PRO A 55 -8.18 -26.79 -22.16
CA PRO A 55 -7.10 -27.03 -23.13
C PRO A 55 -6.95 -28.49 -23.50
N ALA A 56 -7.31 -29.39 -22.58
CA ALA A 56 -7.39 -30.85 -22.79
C ALA A 56 -8.44 -31.43 -21.83
N PRO A 57 -9.02 -32.64 -22.11
CA PRO A 57 -9.92 -33.31 -21.18
C PRO A 57 -9.28 -33.67 -19.86
N ARG A 58 -7.97 -33.90 -19.82
CA ARG A 58 -7.14 -34.20 -18.65
C ARG A 58 -5.98 -33.20 -18.57
N VAL A 59 -5.77 -32.64 -17.40
CA VAL A 59 -4.69 -31.69 -17.17
C VAL A 59 -3.97 -32.02 -15.86
N THR A 60 -2.68 -31.76 -15.79
CA THR A 60 -1.91 -31.81 -14.54
C THR A 60 -1.03 -30.57 -14.41
N SER A 61 -0.85 -30.13 -13.16
CA SER A 61 0.03 -29.00 -12.85
C SER A 61 0.62 -29.13 -11.45
N VAL A 62 1.68 -28.37 -11.20
CA VAL A 62 2.17 -28.07 -9.86
C VAL A 62 2.05 -26.57 -9.66
N GLN A 63 0.96 -26.17 -9.02
CA GLN A 63 0.55 -24.77 -8.88
C GLN A 63 1.15 -24.13 -7.64
N LYS A 64 1.70 -22.91 -7.80
CA LYS A 64 2.05 -22.01 -6.69
C LYS A 64 0.78 -21.60 -5.94
N CYS A 65 0.74 -21.76 -4.63
CA CYS A 65 -0.40 -21.39 -3.80
C CYS A 65 0.02 -20.57 -2.57
N VAL A 66 -0.84 -19.66 -2.14
CA VAL A 66 -0.67 -18.88 -0.92
C VAL A 66 -1.98 -18.89 -0.11
N ARG A 67 -1.90 -19.34 1.15
CA ARG A 67 -3.01 -19.31 2.12
C ARG A 67 -2.72 -18.34 3.24
N THR A 68 -3.42 -17.23 3.26
CA THR A 68 -3.24 -16.16 4.26
C THR A 68 -3.82 -16.47 5.64
N PRO A 69 -4.90 -17.26 5.80
CA PRO A 69 -5.38 -17.68 7.13
C PRO A 69 -4.35 -18.48 7.92
N ASP A 70 -3.45 -19.22 7.25
CA ASP A 70 -2.48 -20.10 7.88
C ASP A 70 -1.26 -19.36 8.47
N ILE A 71 -1.11 -18.05 8.20
CA ILE A 71 0.04 -17.22 8.64
C ILE A 71 0.28 -17.34 10.16
N GLU A 72 -0.79 -17.37 10.97
CA GLU A 72 -0.68 -17.43 12.43
C GLU A 72 -0.26 -18.81 12.96
N GLU A 73 -0.47 -19.87 12.17
CA GLU A 73 -0.12 -21.26 12.50
C GLU A 73 1.30 -21.61 12.04
N VAL A 74 1.92 -20.77 11.19
CA VAL A 74 3.29 -20.98 10.71
C VAL A 74 4.28 -21.01 11.87
N GLY A 75 5.12 -22.03 11.88
CA GLY A 75 6.13 -22.27 12.90
C GLY A 75 5.63 -23.01 14.13
N LYS A 76 4.31 -22.97 14.42
CA LYS A 76 3.68 -23.61 15.58
C LYS A 76 3.29 -25.07 15.30
N THR A 77 2.71 -25.31 14.13
CA THR A 77 2.31 -26.65 13.68
C THR A 77 3.37 -27.29 12.79
N THR A 78 3.25 -28.56 12.53
CA THR A 78 4.22 -29.33 11.70
C THR A 78 3.97 -29.22 10.20
N ARG A 79 2.79 -28.71 9.77
CA ARG A 79 2.26 -28.88 8.41
C ARG A 79 1.67 -27.64 7.75
N HIS A 80 1.58 -26.48 8.44
CA HIS A 80 1.05 -25.25 7.88
C HIS A 80 2.17 -24.36 7.32
N GLY A 81 1.99 -23.87 6.09
CA GLY A 81 2.87 -22.91 5.43
C GLY A 81 2.06 -21.88 4.67
N THR A 82 2.60 -20.67 4.55
CA THR A 82 1.93 -19.59 3.80
C THR A 82 1.99 -19.85 2.31
N PHE A 83 3.19 -20.05 1.77
CA PHE A 83 3.40 -20.52 0.39
C PHE A 83 3.58 -22.04 0.38
N PHE A 84 2.93 -22.70 -0.56
CA PHE A 84 3.14 -24.13 -0.81
C PHE A 84 2.87 -24.45 -2.28
N GLN A 85 3.33 -25.60 -2.71
CA GLN A 85 3.14 -26.12 -4.04
C GLN A 85 2.04 -27.19 -4.02
N MET A 86 0.97 -26.98 -4.78
CA MET A 86 -0.12 -27.94 -4.90
C MET A 86 0.04 -28.71 -6.21
N CYS A 87 0.33 -30.01 -6.09
CA CYS A 87 0.29 -30.95 -7.20
C CYS A 87 -1.16 -31.32 -7.49
N GLY A 88 -1.65 -31.05 -8.70
CA GLY A 88 -3.04 -31.30 -9.08
C GLY A 88 -3.17 -32.09 -10.37
N ASN A 89 -4.12 -33.02 -10.40
CA ASN A 89 -4.62 -33.61 -11.62
C ASN A 89 -6.11 -33.33 -11.75
N PHE A 90 -6.53 -32.97 -12.97
CA PHE A 90 -7.85 -32.45 -13.26
C PHE A 90 -8.45 -33.24 -14.41
N SER A 91 -9.76 -33.54 -14.30
CA SER A 91 -10.54 -34.17 -15.37
C SER A 91 -11.79 -33.33 -15.64
N PHE A 92 -11.99 -32.94 -16.88
CA PHE A 92 -13.12 -32.14 -17.33
C PHE A 92 -14.08 -33.02 -18.14
N GLY A 93 -14.99 -33.69 -17.41
CA GLY A 93 -15.97 -34.59 -18.01
C GLY A 93 -15.40 -35.86 -18.63
N ASP A 94 -14.17 -36.26 -18.26
CA ASP A 94 -13.56 -37.50 -18.77
C ASP A 94 -13.64 -38.61 -17.73
N TYR A 95 -12.64 -38.80 -16.85
CA TYR A 95 -12.78 -39.74 -15.73
C TYR A 95 -13.36 -39.06 -14.50
N PHE A 96 -13.95 -39.85 -13.60
CA PHE A 96 -14.53 -39.39 -12.36
C PHE A 96 -13.93 -40.13 -11.14
N LYS A 97 -14.70 -40.46 -10.12
CA LYS A 97 -14.22 -41.02 -8.84
C LYS A 97 -13.29 -42.21 -8.98
N GLU A 98 -13.70 -43.24 -9.76
CA GLU A 98 -12.90 -44.45 -9.92
C GLU A 98 -11.52 -44.15 -10.50
N GLY A 99 -11.46 -43.28 -11.52
CA GLY A 99 -10.21 -42.88 -12.14
C GLY A 99 -9.31 -42.09 -11.16
N ALA A 100 -9.87 -41.11 -10.45
CA ALA A 100 -9.11 -40.32 -9.49
C ALA A 100 -8.54 -41.17 -8.35
N ILE A 101 -9.37 -42.01 -7.78
CA ILE A 101 -9.01 -42.92 -6.66
C ILE A 101 -7.93 -43.93 -7.05
N THR A 102 -8.10 -44.60 -8.19
CA THR A 102 -7.14 -45.60 -8.63
C THR A 102 -5.79 -45.01 -9.02
N LEU A 103 -5.78 -43.86 -9.74
CA LEU A 103 -4.54 -43.19 -10.09
C LEU A 103 -3.79 -42.65 -8.87
N SER A 104 -4.51 -42.12 -7.88
CA SER A 104 -3.87 -41.59 -6.66
C SER A 104 -3.21 -42.73 -5.85
N TRP A 105 -3.90 -43.84 -5.69
CA TRP A 105 -3.36 -44.98 -4.99
C TRP A 105 -2.14 -45.58 -5.69
N GLU A 106 -2.23 -45.74 -7.03
CA GLU A 106 -1.13 -46.25 -7.84
C GLU A 106 0.12 -45.37 -7.68
N LEU A 107 0.01 -44.04 -7.77
CA LEU A 107 1.15 -43.16 -7.65
C LEU A 107 1.78 -43.22 -6.26
N LEU A 108 0.95 -43.20 -5.20
CA LEU A 108 1.45 -43.22 -3.82
C LEU A 108 2.15 -44.52 -3.45
N THR A 109 1.58 -45.68 -3.84
CA THR A 109 2.01 -46.97 -3.33
C THR A 109 2.95 -47.75 -4.28
N SER A 110 2.98 -47.41 -5.58
CA SER A 110 3.90 -48.06 -6.51
C SER A 110 5.36 -47.84 -6.10
N PRO A 111 6.22 -48.87 -6.25
CA PRO A 111 7.63 -48.78 -5.92
C PRO A 111 8.34 -47.60 -6.61
N VAL A 112 9.34 -47.06 -5.92
CA VAL A 112 10.14 -45.91 -6.39
C VAL A 112 10.86 -46.17 -7.72
N ASP A 113 11.32 -47.41 -7.93
CA ASP A 113 11.94 -47.88 -9.19
C ASP A 113 10.96 -48.00 -10.35
N LYS A 114 9.65 -48.01 -10.06
CA LYS A 114 8.56 -48.03 -11.05
C LYS A 114 7.90 -46.66 -11.24
N GLY A 115 8.50 -45.58 -10.72
CA GLY A 115 8.01 -44.23 -10.89
C GLY A 115 7.06 -43.77 -9.82
N GLY A 116 6.61 -44.60 -8.87
CA GLY A 116 5.77 -44.24 -7.74
C GLY A 116 6.52 -43.60 -6.58
N PHE A 117 5.80 -43.25 -5.51
CA PHE A 117 6.40 -42.70 -4.29
C PHE A 117 6.76 -43.78 -3.24
N GLY A 118 6.29 -44.99 -3.38
CA GLY A 118 6.65 -46.12 -2.56
C GLY A 118 6.17 -46.01 -1.10
N LEU A 119 5.07 -45.34 -0.83
CA LEU A 119 4.48 -45.28 0.49
C LEU A 119 3.89 -46.63 0.89
N ASP A 120 4.05 -46.97 2.16
CA ASP A 120 3.46 -48.17 2.73
C ASP A 120 1.93 -48.09 2.74
N PRO A 121 1.21 -48.97 2.01
CA PRO A 121 -0.26 -48.96 1.99
C PRO A 121 -0.91 -49.14 3.37
N ASP A 122 -0.21 -49.81 4.32
CA ASP A 122 -0.73 -50.00 5.66
C ASP A 122 -0.71 -48.76 6.54
N ARG A 123 -0.01 -47.73 6.12
CA ARG A 123 0.03 -46.41 6.77
C ARG A 123 -0.92 -45.39 6.15
N LEU A 124 -1.67 -45.76 5.11
CA LEU A 124 -2.61 -44.87 4.45
C LEU A 124 -4.03 -45.05 5.03
N TRP A 125 -4.61 -43.90 5.41
CA TRP A 125 -5.98 -43.81 5.93
C TRP A 125 -6.80 -42.94 4.99
N ILE A 126 -8.07 -43.29 4.79
CA ILE A 126 -8.98 -42.64 3.86
C ILE A 126 -10.11 -41.97 4.64
N THR A 127 -10.45 -40.75 4.25
CA THR A 127 -11.73 -40.15 4.65
C THR A 127 -12.62 -39.96 3.43
N VAL A 128 -13.93 -40.11 3.62
CA VAL A 128 -14.96 -39.89 2.59
C VAL A 128 -16.11 -39.06 3.16
N TYR A 129 -16.85 -38.38 2.30
CA TYR A 129 -18.03 -37.65 2.73
C TYR A 129 -19.12 -38.58 3.26
N LEU A 130 -19.90 -38.11 4.26
CA LEU A 130 -20.92 -38.93 4.96
C LEU A 130 -21.85 -39.74 4.03
N ASP A 131 -22.29 -39.10 2.94
CA ASP A 131 -23.27 -39.69 2.01
C ASP A 131 -22.63 -40.20 0.69
N ASP A 132 -21.27 -40.28 0.65
CA ASP A 132 -20.59 -40.78 -0.58
C ASP A 132 -20.26 -42.28 -0.52
N ASP A 133 -21.32 -43.07 -0.66
CA ASP A 133 -21.22 -44.54 -0.68
C ASP A 133 -20.39 -45.04 -1.88
N GLU A 134 -20.45 -44.35 -3.02
CA GLU A 134 -19.68 -44.69 -4.22
C GLU A 134 -18.18 -44.59 -3.99
N ALA A 135 -17.72 -43.53 -3.37
CA ALA A 135 -16.29 -43.36 -3.08
C ALA A 135 -15.80 -44.43 -2.08
N GLU A 136 -16.55 -44.71 -1.00
CA GLU A 136 -16.20 -45.77 -0.07
C GLU A 136 -16.15 -47.16 -0.75
N GLN A 137 -17.14 -47.48 -1.60
CA GLN A 137 -17.16 -48.75 -2.33
C GLN A 137 -15.92 -48.86 -3.24
N ILE A 138 -15.52 -47.84 -3.96
CA ILE A 138 -14.35 -47.85 -4.82
C ILE A 138 -13.07 -48.12 -3.98
N TRP A 139 -12.91 -47.43 -2.85
CA TRP A 139 -11.77 -47.66 -1.95
C TRP A 139 -11.69 -49.10 -1.43
N ARG A 140 -12.84 -49.66 -1.06
CA ARG A 140 -12.90 -51.06 -0.49
C ARG A 140 -12.76 -52.14 -1.57
N GLU A 141 -13.52 -52.04 -2.65
CA GLU A 141 -13.67 -53.11 -3.62
C GLU A 141 -12.66 -53.04 -4.77
N LYS A 142 -12.29 -51.84 -5.21
CA LYS A 142 -11.35 -51.70 -6.33
C LYS A 142 -9.91 -51.56 -5.86
N VAL A 143 -9.69 -50.75 -4.82
CA VAL A 143 -8.36 -50.51 -4.26
C VAL A 143 -7.96 -51.52 -3.18
N GLY A 144 -8.93 -51.97 -2.39
CA GLY A 144 -8.70 -52.98 -1.36
C GLY A 144 -8.31 -52.39 0.01
N VAL A 145 -8.65 -51.11 0.27
CA VAL A 145 -8.40 -50.52 1.59
C VAL A 145 -9.31 -51.15 2.65
N PRO A 146 -8.78 -51.65 3.80
CA PRO A 146 -9.59 -52.22 4.87
C PRO A 146 -10.61 -51.21 5.42
N ALA A 147 -11.83 -51.67 5.74
CA ALA A 147 -12.91 -50.81 6.19
C ALA A 147 -12.58 -50.00 7.46
N GLU A 148 -11.75 -50.56 8.35
CA GLU A 148 -11.29 -49.89 9.58
C GLU A 148 -10.37 -48.68 9.33
N ARG A 149 -9.83 -48.53 8.12
CA ARG A 149 -9.00 -47.39 7.70
C ARG A 149 -9.75 -46.38 6.83
N ILE A 150 -11.07 -46.56 6.69
CA ILE A 150 -11.94 -45.62 5.97
C ILE A 150 -12.89 -44.95 6.98
N GLN A 151 -12.86 -43.64 7.07
CA GLN A 151 -13.71 -42.87 7.99
C GLN A 151 -14.63 -41.94 7.23
N ARG A 152 -15.90 -41.83 7.65
CA ARG A 152 -16.89 -40.92 7.08
C ARG A 152 -16.92 -39.65 7.88
N LEU A 153 -16.71 -38.50 7.23
CA LEU A 153 -16.71 -37.18 7.85
C LEU A 153 -17.74 -36.26 7.20
N GLY A 154 -18.08 -35.20 7.93
CA GLY A 154 -19.13 -34.26 7.53
C GLY A 154 -18.67 -33.22 6.50
N LYS A 155 -19.59 -32.26 6.24
CA LYS A 155 -19.38 -31.19 5.25
C LYS A 155 -18.18 -30.33 5.56
N LYS A 156 -17.84 -30.14 6.83
CA LYS A 156 -16.68 -29.36 7.28
C LYS A 156 -15.36 -29.93 6.76
N ASP A 157 -15.22 -31.27 6.73
CA ASP A 157 -13.97 -31.95 6.43
C ASP A 157 -13.96 -32.54 5.01
N ASN A 158 -15.02 -33.23 4.59
CA ASN A 158 -15.07 -33.95 3.31
C ASN A 158 -16.06 -33.35 2.28
N PHE A 159 -16.30 -32.04 2.31
CA PHE A 159 -16.98 -31.32 1.23
C PHE A 159 -16.20 -30.05 0.89
N TRP A 160 -15.61 -30.02 -0.30
CA TRP A 160 -14.73 -28.92 -0.68
C TRP A 160 -15.47 -27.81 -1.43
N SER A 161 -15.10 -26.56 -1.15
CA SER A 161 -15.48 -25.37 -1.91
C SER A 161 -14.42 -24.27 -1.76
N MET A 162 -14.37 -23.33 -2.70
CA MET A 162 -13.43 -22.22 -2.67
C MET A 162 -13.66 -21.19 -1.54
N GLY A 163 -14.79 -21.30 -0.83
CA GLY A 163 -15.20 -20.27 0.14
C GLY A 163 -15.95 -19.08 -0.49
N VAL A 164 -16.01 -19.01 -1.81
CA VAL A 164 -16.74 -18.04 -2.65
C VAL A 164 -17.58 -18.79 -3.66
N PRO A 165 -18.55 -18.16 -4.35
CA PRO A 165 -19.35 -18.81 -5.40
C PRO A 165 -18.48 -19.46 -6.47
N GLY A 166 -18.84 -20.71 -6.87
CA GLY A 166 -18.11 -21.49 -7.85
C GLY A 166 -18.29 -22.98 -7.69
N PRO A 167 -17.46 -23.81 -8.37
CA PRO A 167 -17.59 -25.26 -8.33
C PRO A 167 -17.29 -25.81 -6.93
N CYS A 168 -18.02 -26.87 -6.56
CA CYS A 168 -17.87 -27.56 -5.27
C CYS A 168 -18.28 -29.02 -5.37
N GLY A 169 -17.98 -29.81 -4.36
CA GLY A 169 -18.42 -31.21 -4.27
C GLY A 169 -17.84 -31.97 -3.08
N PRO A 170 -18.36 -33.18 -2.84
CA PRO A 170 -17.80 -34.08 -1.84
C PRO A 170 -16.36 -34.44 -2.20
N CYS A 171 -15.56 -34.76 -1.21
CA CYS A 171 -14.19 -35.15 -1.43
C CYS A 171 -13.78 -36.37 -0.58
N SER A 172 -12.69 -37.01 -1.00
CA SER A 172 -12.02 -38.06 -0.29
C SER A 172 -10.57 -37.67 -0.05
N GLU A 173 -10.13 -37.78 1.20
CA GLU A 173 -8.75 -37.43 1.56
C GLU A 173 -7.93 -38.69 1.84
N ILE A 174 -6.66 -38.63 1.43
CA ILE A 174 -5.66 -39.65 1.75
C ILE A 174 -4.76 -39.07 2.83
N ASN A 175 -4.75 -39.73 3.98
CA ASN A 175 -3.99 -39.34 5.16
C ASN A 175 -2.89 -40.36 5.44
N TYR A 176 -1.72 -39.90 5.89
CA TYR A 176 -0.59 -40.76 6.23
C TYR A 176 -0.40 -40.86 7.74
N ASP A 177 -0.41 -42.09 8.30
CA ASP A 177 -0.09 -42.35 9.70
C ASP A 177 1.42 -42.19 9.93
N ARG A 178 1.81 -41.15 10.61
CA ARG A 178 3.22 -40.85 10.94
C ARG A 178 3.76 -41.74 12.05
N GLY A 179 2.90 -42.38 12.82
CA GLY A 179 3.27 -43.29 13.91
C GLY A 179 2.89 -42.78 15.29
N PRO A 180 3.02 -43.66 16.31
CA PRO A 180 2.54 -43.40 17.67
C PRO A 180 3.28 -42.24 18.37
N GLU A 181 4.47 -41.87 17.93
CA GLU A 181 5.24 -40.72 18.44
C GLU A 181 4.57 -39.36 18.14
N PHE A 182 3.63 -39.33 17.18
CA PHE A 182 2.90 -38.12 16.79
C PHE A 182 1.49 -38.03 17.40
N GLY A 183 1.08 -39.03 18.18
CA GLY A 183 -0.19 -38.96 18.91
C GLY A 183 -0.94 -40.27 19.02
N VAL A 184 -2.17 -40.16 19.51
CA VAL A 184 -3.04 -41.33 19.81
C VAL A 184 -3.52 -41.96 18.52
N GLU A 185 -3.82 -43.27 18.62
CA GLU A 185 -4.45 -44.05 17.55
C GLU A 185 -5.95 -43.71 17.45
N GLY A 186 -6.52 -43.82 16.26
CA GLY A 186 -7.95 -43.57 16.01
C GLY A 186 -8.27 -42.96 14.67
N GLY A 187 -7.27 -42.77 13.82
CA GLY A 187 -7.44 -42.20 12.45
C GLY A 187 -7.54 -40.69 12.39
N PRO A 188 -7.74 -40.12 11.17
CA PRO A 188 -7.80 -38.67 10.91
C PRO A 188 -8.85 -37.94 11.74
N ALA A 189 -10.00 -38.56 12.00
CA ALA A 189 -11.06 -37.98 12.81
C ALA A 189 -10.69 -37.69 14.28
N VAL A 190 -9.64 -38.36 14.79
CA VAL A 190 -9.21 -38.30 16.20
C VAL A 190 -7.95 -37.47 16.37
N ASN A 191 -7.00 -37.56 15.42
CA ASN A 191 -5.69 -36.90 15.58
C ASN A 191 -5.08 -36.56 14.21
N ASP A 192 -5.18 -35.32 13.80
CA ASP A 192 -4.69 -34.77 12.53
C ASP A 192 -3.17 -34.47 12.55
N GLU A 193 -2.50 -34.46 13.71
CA GLU A 193 -1.02 -34.39 13.81
C GLU A 193 -0.35 -35.72 13.51
N ARG A 194 -0.98 -36.86 13.92
CA ARG A 194 -0.51 -38.18 13.58
C ARG A 194 -0.91 -38.58 12.16
N TYR A 195 -2.17 -38.33 11.78
CA TYR A 195 -2.73 -38.72 10.48
C TYR A 195 -2.79 -37.51 9.57
N VAL A 196 -1.66 -37.20 8.92
CA VAL A 196 -1.54 -35.98 8.10
C VAL A 196 -2.16 -36.18 6.74
N GLU A 197 -3.13 -35.33 6.40
CA GLU A 197 -3.68 -35.22 5.05
C GLU A 197 -2.56 -34.87 4.06
N ILE A 198 -2.34 -35.72 3.07
CA ILE A 198 -1.35 -35.55 2.01
C ILE A 198 -2.00 -35.19 0.66
N TRP A 199 -3.18 -35.76 0.40
CA TRP A 199 -3.87 -35.59 -0.89
C TRP A 199 -5.39 -35.51 -0.69
N ASN A 200 -6.02 -34.50 -1.27
CA ASN A 200 -7.47 -34.34 -1.32
C ASN A 200 -7.97 -34.59 -2.75
N LEU A 201 -8.92 -35.50 -2.93
CA LEU A 201 -9.57 -35.83 -4.20
C LEU A 201 -10.98 -35.25 -4.18
N VAL A 202 -11.21 -34.16 -4.93
CA VAL A 202 -12.49 -33.47 -4.96
C VAL A 202 -13.30 -33.90 -6.17
N PHE A 203 -14.53 -34.32 -5.90
CA PHE A 203 -15.50 -34.76 -6.93
C PHE A 203 -16.40 -33.56 -7.26
N MET A 204 -15.92 -32.69 -8.17
CA MET A 204 -16.59 -31.45 -8.54
C MET A 204 -17.85 -31.77 -9.36
N GLN A 205 -19.01 -31.62 -8.73
CA GLN A 205 -20.29 -31.93 -9.37
C GLN A 205 -21.39 -30.91 -9.12
N TYR A 206 -21.18 -29.95 -8.22
CA TYR A 206 -22.17 -28.95 -7.87
C TYR A 206 -21.60 -27.52 -8.02
N GLU A 207 -22.52 -26.57 -8.18
CA GLU A 207 -22.22 -25.13 -8.14
C GLU A 207 -22.68 -24.57 -6.80
N ARG A 208 -21.74 -23.91 -6.09
CA ARG A 208 -21.98 -23.18 -4.86
C ARG A 208 -22.40 -21.76 -5.16
N GLY A 209 -23.49 -21.31 -4.51
CA GLY A 209 -23.88 -19.90 -4.42
C GLY A 209 -23.22 -19.15 -3.26
N GLU A 210 -23.84 -18.05 -2.86
CA GLU A 210 -23.44 -17.26 -1.71
C GLU A 210 -23.58 -18.06 -0.40
N GLY A 211 -22.82 -17.66 0.62
CA GLY A 211 -22.86 -18.31 1.93
C GLY A 211 -22.03 -17.63 2.98
N THR A 212 -22.34 -17.90 4.25
CA THR A 212 -21.72 -17.25 5.42
C THR A 212 -20.51 -18.03 5.97
N SER A 213 -20.39 -19.31 5.64
CA SER A 213 -19.30 -20.19 6.11
C SER A 213 -19.00 -21.33 5.14
N LYS A 214 -18.04 -22.19 5.51
CA LYS A 214 -17.71 -23.39 4.75
C LYS A 214 -18.86 -24.43 4.72
N GLU A 215 -19.75 -24.40 5.69
CA GLU A 215 -20.85 -25.36 5.81
C GLU A 215 -22.19 -24.76 5.43
N ASP A 216 -22.37 -23.46 5.59
CA ASP A 216 -23.60 -22.72 5.37
C ASP A 216 -23.52 -21.91 4.06
N PHE A 217 -23.91 -22.58 2.97
CA PHE A 217 -24.02 -22.00 1.63
C PHE A 217 -25.05 -22.75 0.80
N GLU A 218 -25.62 -22.08 -0.18
CA GLU A 218 -26.59 -22.61 -1.13
C GLU A 218 -25.88 -23.43 -2.22
N ILE A 219 -26.48 -24.56 -2.61
CA ILE A 219 -26.12 -25.30 -3.81
C ILE A 219 -27.12 -24.90 -4.91
N LEU A 220 -26.61 -24.22 -5.94
CA LEU A 220 -27.41 -23.68 -7.04
C LEU A 220 -27.87 -24.77 -8.01
N GLY A 221 -27.12 -25.87 -8.14
CA GLY A 221 -27.43 -26.97 -9.02
C GLY A 221 -26.23 -27.89 -9.28
N GLU A 222 -26.39 -28.80 -10.22
CA GLU A 222 -25.30 -29.64 -10.73
C GLU A 222 -24.49 -28.87 -11.80
N LEU A 223 -23.17 -29.13 -11.85
CA LEU A 223 -22.30 -28.63 -12.91
C LEU A 223 -22.67 -29.29 -14.27
N PRO A 224 -22.36 -28.63 -15.39
CA PRO A 224 -22.63 -29.17 -16.73
C PRO A 224 -22.03 -30.56 -16.96
N THR A 225 -20.90 -30.84 -16.31
CA THR A 225 -20.22 -32.15 -16.34
C THR A 225 -19.70 -32.49 -14.95
N LYS A 226 -19.54 -33.79 -14.69
CA LYS A 226 -18.84 -34.27 -13.48
C LYS A 226 -17.34 -34.18 -13.72
N ASN A 227 -16.63 -33.48 -12.80
CA ASN A 227 -15.22 -33.18 -12.97
C ASN A 227 -14.41 -33.68 -11.78
N ILE A 228 -13.11 -33.80 -11.99
CA ILE A 228 -12.15 -34.09 -10.92
C ILE A 228 -11.22 -32.90 -10.73
N ASP A 229 -11.10 -32.50 -9.47
CA ASP A 229 -10.05 -31.63 -8.96
C ASP A 229 -9.31 -32.38 -7.87
N THR A 230 -7.98 -32.37 -7.91
CA THR A 230 -7.21 -32.93 -6.80
C THR A 230 -6.10 -32.00 -6.36
N GLY A 231 -5.76 -32.08 -5.07
CA GLY A 231 -4.69 -31.28 -4.50
C GLY A 231 -3.83 -32.08 -3.51
N LEU A 232 -2.58 -32.36 -3.93
CA LEU A 232 -1.57 -32.95 -3.06
C LEU A 232 -0.58 -31.85 -2.66
N GLY A 233 -0.38 -31.69 -1.33
CA GLY A 233 0.62 -30.77 -0.80
C GLY A 233 2.04 -31.33 -1.00
N LEU A 234 2.81 -30.71 -1.91
CA LEU A 234 4.17 -31.18 -2.23
C LEU A 234 5.05 -31.19 -0.98
N GLU A 235 5.02 -30.15 -0.17
CA GLU A 235 5.81 -30.02 1.06
C GLU A 235 5.40 -31.06 2.12
N ARG A 236 4.10 -31.39 2.22
CA ARG A 236 3.62 -32.46 3.13
C ARG A 236 4.12 -33.83 2.69
N LEU A 237 4.05 -34.11 1.39
CA LEU A 237 4.59 -35.37 0.86
C LEU A 237 6.12 -35.43 0.98
N ALA A 238 6.82 -34.30 0.73
CA ALA A 238 8.26 -34.22 0.91
C ALA A 238 8.67 -34.47 2.36
N MET A 239 7.95 -33.94 3.34
CA MET A 239 8.16 -34.19 4.76
C MET A 239 8.14 -35.69 5.08
N ILE A 240 7.19 -36.43 4.54
CA ILE A 240 7.06 -37.89 4.72
C ILE A 240 8.19 -38.63 4.02
N LEU A 241 8.45 -38.33 2.74
CA LEU A 241 9.46 -39.02 1.94
C LEU A 241 10.89 -38.72 2.33
N GLN A 242 11.15 -37.60 3.00
CA GLN A 242 12.45 -37.21 3.56
C GLN A 242 12.59 -37.70 5.01
N GLY A 243 11.52 -38.18 5.65
CA GLY A 243 11.52 -38.71 7.01
C GLY A 243 11.83 -37.65 8.07
N VAL A 244 11.42 -36.40 7.84
CA VAL A 244 11.64 -35.30 8.76
C VAL A 244 10.42 -34.99 9.63
N GLN A 245 10.65 -34.30 10.77
CA GLN A 245 9.63 -34.11 11.79
C GLN A 245 8.54 -33.10 11.42
N ASN A 246 8.87 -32.12 10.57
CA ASN A 246 7.95 -31.09 10.12
C ASN A 246 8.34 -30.60 8.72
N MET A 247 7.42 -29.92 8.04
CA MET A 247 7.64 -29.46 6.67
C MET A 247 8.78 -28.44 6.52
N TYR A 248 9.14 -27.74 7.59
CA TYR A 248 10.22 -26.73 7.56
C TYR A 248 11.61 -27.38 7.49
N GLU A 249 11.73 -28.65 7.83
CA GLU A 249 12.96 -29.42 7.73
C GLU A 249 13.19 -30.05 6.35
N THR A 250 12.24 -29.85 5.43
CA THR A 250 12.39 -30.31 4.04
C THR A 250 13.49 -29.54 3.31
N ASP A 251 14.02 -30.14 2.27
CA ASP A 251 15.14 -29.62 1.45
C ASP A 251 14.95 -28.16 1.00
N THR A 252 13.73 -27.73 0.68
CA THR A 252 13.46 -26.35 0.19
C THR A 252 13.33 -25.30 1.29
N LEU A 253 13.00 -25.68 2.52
CA LEU A 253 12.85 -24.74 3.65
C LEU A 253 14.04 -24.80 4.61
N ARG A 254 14.64 -25.99 4.78
CA ARG A 254 15.78 -26.18 5.66
C ARG A 254 16.97 -25.29 5.31
N VAL A 255 17.27 -25.13 4.03
CA VAL A 255 18.38 -24.27 3.56
C VAL A 255 18.19 -22.81 3.97
N VAL A 256 16.95 -22.32 4.04
CA VAL A 256 16.66 -20.95 4.51
C VAL A 256 16.83 -20.83 6.02
N MET A 257 16.39 -21.85 6.80
CA MET A 257 16.66 -21.90 8.24
C MET A 257 18.16 -21.99 8.54
N ASP A 258 18.92 -22.76 7.78
CA ASP A 258 20.37 -22.89 7.94
C ASP A 258 21.06 -21.54 7.65
N LYS A 259 20.60 -20.81 6.66
CA LYS A 259 21.10 -19.44 6.39
C LYS A 259 20.74 -18.47 7.52
N ALA A 260 19.52 -18.54 8.04
CA ALA A 260 19.12 -17.75 9.21
C ALA A 260 19.97 -18.09 10.45
N THR A 261 20.30 -19.37 10.66
CA THR A 261 21.23 -19.84 11.70
C THR A 261 22.64 -19.29 11.51
N GLU A 262 23.16 -19.28 10.27
CA GLU A 262 24.46 -18.69 9.94
C GLU A 262 24.52 -17.20 10.31
N LEU A 263 23.46 -16.44 9.96
CA LEU A 263 23.37 -15.00 10.18
C LEU A 263 23.18 -14.60 11.66
N THR A 264 22.62 -15.49 12.48
CA THR A 264 22.28 -15.19 13.89
C THR A 264 23.12 -15.95 14.90
N GLY A 265 23.74 -17.06 14.51
CA GLY A 265 24.44 -17.99 15.40
C GLY A 265 23.51 -18.88 16.24
N VAL A 266 22.18 -18.74 16.10
CA VAL A 266 21.17 -19.53 16.83
C VAL A 266 20.93 -20.87 16.13
N ARG A 267 21.10 -21.99 16.84
CA ARG A 267 20.93 -23.33 16.26
C ARG A 267 19.48 -23.78 16.34
N TYR A 268 18.98 -24.33 15.24
CA TYR A 268 17.69 -25.03 15.20
C TYR A 268 17.74 -26.30 16.07
N GLY A 269 16.69 -26.55 16.84
CA GLY A 269 16.61 -27.68 17.78
C GLY A 269 17.16 -27.37 19.19
N ALA A 270 17.61 -26.14 19.44
CA ALA A 270 18.17 -25.77 20.75
C ALA A 270 17.10 -25.30 21.75
N GLU A 271 16.11 -24.53 21.27
CA GLU A 271 15.06 -23.95 22.09
C GLU A 271 13.78 -23.78 21.25
N HIS A 272 12.63 -24.16 21.82
CA HIS A 272 11.33 -24.12 21.11
C HIS A 272 10.99 -22.74 20.52
N GLY A 273 11.18 -21.67 21.28
CA GLY A 273 10.88 -20.31 20.82
C GLY A 273 11.74 -19.88 19.63
N SER A 274 13.02 -20.20 19.67
CA SER A 274 13.95 -19.93 18.56
C SER A 274 13.62 -20.79 17.33
N ASP A 275 13.20 -22.04 17.53
CA ASP A 275 12.81 -22.94 16.44
C ASP A 275 11.56 -22.41 15.72
N VAL A 276 10.55 -21.91 16.46
CA VAL A 276 9.36 -21.25 15.88
C VAL A 276 9.79 -20.06 15.05
N SER A 277 10.68 -19.20 15.58
CA SER A 277 11.18 -18.03 14.86
C SER A 277 11.91 -18.39 13.56
N LEU A 278 12.78 -19.40 13.58
CA LEU A 278 13.49 -19.90 12.39
C LEU A 278 12.53 -20.45 11.33
N ARG A 279 11.49 -21.20 11.74
CA ARG A 279 10.45 -21.71 10.84
C ARG A 279 9.65 -20.58 10.19
N VAL A 280 9.25 -19.56 10.98
CA VAL A 280 8.56 -18.36 10.48
C VAL A 280 9.43 -17.64 9.45
N VAL A 281 10.72 -17.46 9.73
CA VAL A 281 11.65 -16.82 8.79
C VAL A 281 11.71 -17.59 7.47
N ALA A 282 11.90 -18.91 7.52
CA ALA A 282 12.02 -19.74 6.32
C ALA A 282 10.75 -19.68 5.44
N ASP A 283 9.59 -19.85 6.05
CA ASP A 283 8.30 -19.78 5.33
C ASP A 283 8.07 -18.41 4.73
N HIS A 284 8.20 -17.36 5.54
CA HIS A 284 7.84 -15.99 5.14
C HIS A 284 8.82 -15.40 4.11
N ILE A 285 10.10 -15.72 4.18
CA ILE A 285 11.07 -15.29 3.16
C ILE A 285 10.81 -16.01 1.84
N ARG A 286 10.55 -17.32 1.87
CA ARG A 286 10.16 -18.08 0.68
C ARG A 286 8.89 -17.50 0.06
N THR A 287 7.85 -17.29 0.87
CA THR A 287 6.58 -16.71 0.42
C THR A 287 6.78 -15.32 -0.19
N SER A 288 7.54 -14.45 0.48
CA SER A 288 7.81 -13.09 0.02
C SER A 288 8.56 -13.08 -1.31
N THR A 289 9.56 -13.94 -1.46
CA THR A 289 10.35 -14.06 -2.71
C THR A 289 9.44 -14.49 -3.88
N MET A 290 8.56 -15.47 -3.66
CA MET A 290 7.61 -15.95 -4.68
C MET A 290 6.58 -14.87 -5.05
N LEU A 291 6.02 -14.15 -4.06
CA LEU A 291 5.06 -13.07 -4.31
C LEU A 291 5.70 -11.89 -5.07
N ILE A 292 6.91 -11.49 -4.68
CA ILE A 292 7.63 -10.43 -5.40
C ILE A 292 7.98 -10.92 -6.81
N GLY A 293 8.40 -12.17 -6.97
CA GLY A 293 8.66 -12.80 -8.28
C GLY A 293 7.46 -12.68 -9.21
N ASP A 294 6.25 -12.91 -8.70
CA ASP A 294 5.00 -12.78 -9.45
C ASP A 294 4.47 -11.33 -9.58
N GLY A 295 5.25 -10.32 -9.15
CA GLY A 295 4.94 -8.91 -9.37
C GLY A 295 4.23 -8.19 -8.21
N VAL A 296 3.99 -8.85 -7.06
CA VAL A 296 3.43 -8.18 -5.90
C VAL A 296 4.47 -7.25 -5.28
N THR A 297 4.06 -6.03 -4.94
CA THR A 297 4.89 -5.06 -4.22
C THR A 297 4.31 -4.78 -2.84
N PRO A 298 5.15 -4.53 -1.81
CA PRO A 298 4.66 -4.21 -0.47
C PRO A 298 3.76 -2.96 -0.47
N GLY A 299 2.60 -3.06 0.15
CA GLY A 299 1.58 -1.99 0.17
C GLY A 299 0.82 -1.93 1.48
N ASN A 300 -0.15 -1.00 1.58
CA ASN A 300 -1.00 -0.84 2.76
C ASN A 300 -2.35 -1.57 2.64
N GLU A 301 -2.69 -2.07 1.45
CA GLU A 301 -3.98 -2.70 1.17
C GLU A 301 -3.80 -3.95 0.29
N GLY A 302 -4.82 -4.80 0.29
CA GLY A 302 -4.90 -5.95 -0.58
C GLY A 302 -3.70 -6.90 -0.48
N ARG A 303 -3.24 -7.42 -1.62
CA ARG A 303 -2.11 -8.37 -1.69
C ARG A 303 -0.78 -7.75 -1.27
N GLY A 304 -0.59 -6.45 -1.49
CA GLY A 304 0.58 -5.72 -1.03
C GLY A 304 0.69 -5.65 0.49
N TYR A 305 -0.44 -5.53 1.19
CA TYR A 305 -0.49 -5.59 2.65
C TYR A 305 -0.09 -6.99 3.17
N VAL A 306 -0.58 -8.05 2.54
CA VAL A 306 -0.19 -9.43 2.89
C VAL A 306 1.32 -9.61 2.77
N LEU A 307 1.90 -9.21 1.63
CA LEU A 307 3.35 -9.28 1.42
C LEU A 307 4.13 -8.49 2.48
N ARG A 308 3.72 -7.25 2.73
CA ARG A 308 4.34 -6.40 3.76
C ARG A 308 4.29 -7.04 5.14
N ARG A 309 3.14 -7.59 5.53
CA ARG A 309 2.93 -8.25 6.82
C ARG A 309 3.90 -9.41 7.03
N ILE A 310 4.00 -10.33 6.07
CA ILE A 310 4.88 -11.51 6.18
C ILE A 310 6.36 -11.13 6.15
N MET A 311 6.77 -10.17 5.30
CA MET A 311 8.14 -9.67 5.29
C MET A 311 8.54 -9.09 6.64
N ARG A 312 7.69 -8.24 7.23
CA ARG A 312 7.95 -7.62 8.53
C ARG A 312 7.98 -8.62 9.66
N ARG A 313 7.15 -9.67 9.63
CA ARG A 313 7.24 -10.80 10.57
C ARG A 313 8.58 -11.53 10.44
N ALA A 314 9.04 -11.83 9.23
CA ALA A 314 10.34 -12.47 9.03
C ALA A 314 11.48 -11.61 9.58
N ILE A 315 11.53 -10.31 9.23
CA ILE A 315 12.57 -9.38 9.69
C ILE A 315 12.55 -9.26 11.23
N ARG A 316 11.37 -9.16 11.84
CA ARG A 316 11.24 -9.12 13.30
C ARG A 316 11.77 -10.40 13.96
N ASN A 317 11.39 -11.59 13.43
CA ASN A 317 11.87 -12.85 13.97
C ASN A 317 13.40 -12.97 13.85
N MET A 318 14.02 -12.50 12.76
CA MET A 318 15.47 -12.40 12.67
C MET A 318 16.08 -11.49 13.76
N ARG A 319 15.39 -10.37 14.13
CA ARG A 319 15.82 -9.51 15.25
C ARG A 319 15.70 -10.22 16.59
N LEU A 320 14.61 -10.96 16.82
CA LEU A 320 14.46 -11.77 18.05
C LEU A 320 15.54 -12.85 18.15
N LEU A 321 16.00 -13.39 17.04
CA LEU A 321 17.12 -14.33 16.96
C LEU A 321 18.49 -13.66 17.10
N GLY A 322 18.56 -12.32 17.24
CA GLY A 322 19.79 -11.56 17.51
C GLY A 322 20.48 -10.95 16.30
N ALA A 323 19.89 -10.98 15.11
CA ALA A 323 20.45 -10.30 13.95
C ALA A 323 20.53 -8.78 14.15
N THR A 324 21.66 -8.17 13.86
CA THR A 324 21.91 -6.72 14.08
C THR A 324 21.93 -5.90 12.79
N GLY A 325 22.23 -6.52 11.65
CA GLY A 325 22.30 -5.90 10.31
C GLY A 325 21.15 -6.26 9.39
N PRO A 326 21.10 -5.77 8.14
CA PRO A 326 20.20 -6.27 7.12
C PRO A 326 20.42 -7.76 6.85
N VAL A 327 19.35 -8.52 6.64
CA VAL A 327 19.40 -10.00 6.48
C VAL A 327 18.62 -10.50 5.28
N VAL A 328 17.68 -9.70 4.75
CA VAL A 328 16.72 -10.15 3.75
C VAL A 328 17.41 -10.54 2.44
N LYS A 329 18.45 -9.82 2.04
CA LYS A 329 19.18 -10.16 0.79
C LYS A 329 19.72 -11.59 0.81
N ASP A 330 20.48 -11.94 1.84
CA ASP A 330 21.13 -13.26 1.92
C ASP A 330 20.11 -14.40 1.98
N LEU A 331 18.96 -14.16 2.65
CA LEU A 331 17.86 -15.13 2.74
C LEU A 331 17.12 -15.27 1.41
N VAL A 332 16.84 -14.17 0.71
CA VAL A 332 16.20 -14.17 -0.62
C VAL A 332 17.08 -14.86 -1.66
N ASP A 333 18.40 -14.64 -1.60
CA ASP A 333 19.35 -15.29 -2.50
C ASP A 333 19.26 -16.81 -2.41
N VAL A 334 19.22 -17.35 -1.18
CA VAL A 334 19.06 -18.81 -0.94
C VAL A 334 17.75 -19.33 -1.53
N VAL A 335 16.65 -18.60 -1.38
CA VAL A 335 15.36 -18.98 -1.98
C VAL A 335 15.44 -18.99 -3.50
N ILE A 336 16.03 -17.97 -4.12
CA ILE A 336 16.18 -17.89 -5.59
C ILE A 336 17.06 -19.05 -6.09
N GLU A 337 18.13 -19.39 -5.40
CA GLU A 337 19.01 -20.49 -5.75
C GLU A 337 18.29 -21.85 -5.63
N THR A 338 17.49 -22.04 -4.59
CA THR A 338 16.78 -23.29 -4.33
C THR A 338 15.56 -23.49 -5.24
N MET A 339 14.76 -22.43 -5.43
CA MET A 339 13.50 -22.51 -6.18
C MET A 339 13.67 -22.15 -7.67
N GLY A 340 14.76 -21.48 -8.05
CA GLY A 340 14.98 -20.98 -9.41
C GLY A 340 15.08 -22.05 -10.50
N GLN A 341 15.41 -23.31 -10.15
CA GLN A 341 15.36 -24.40 -11.10
C GLN A 341 13.93 -24.76 -11.50
N GLN A 342 12.99 -24.65 -10.56
CA GLN A 342 11.57 -24.92 -10.78
C GLN A 342 10.80 -23.71 -11.30
N TYR A 343 11.27 -22.53 -10.96
CA TYR A 343 10.69 -21.24 -11.33
C TYR A 343 11.79 -20.31 -11.88
N PRO A 344 12.18 -20.48 -13.16
CA PRO A 344 13.31 -19.76 -13.79
C PRO A 344 13.14 -18.23 -13.76
N GLU A 345 11.90 -17.74 -13.69
CA GLU A 345 11.57 -16.32 -13.57
C GLU A 345 12.21 -15.67 -12.34
N LEU A 346 12.40 -16.40 -11.24
CA LEU A 346 13.06 -15.88 -10.05
C LEU A 346 14.53 -15.52 -10.31
N ALA A 347 15.23 -16.34 -11.09
CA ALA A 347 16.63 -16.07 -11.46
C ALA A 347 16.73 -14.90 -12.46
N THR A 348 15.79 -14.82 -13.42
CA THR A 348 15.73 -13.75 -14.43
C THR A 348 15.45 -12.40 -13.76
N ASP A 349 14.53 -12.37 -12.80
CA ASP A 349 14.09 -11.16 -12.11
C ASP A 349 14.81 -10.89 -10.77
N ARG A 350 15.90 -11.61 -10.50
CA ARG A 350 16.66 -11.54 -9.24
C ARG A 350 16.89 -10.12 -8.75
N LYS A 351 17.41 -9.25 -9.64
CA LYS A 351 17.72 -7.87 -9.28
C LYS A 351 16.47 -7.07 -8.84
N ARG A 352 15.33 -7.30 -9.48
CA ARG A 352 14.07 -6.66 -9.11
C ARG A 352 13.59 -7.17 -7.75
N ILE A 353 13.63 -8.48 -7.53
CA ILE A 353 13.20 -9.12 -6.28
C ILE A 353 14.05 -8.59 -5.12
N GLU A 354 15.39 -8.61 -5.25
CA GLU A 354 16.31 -8.06 -4.25
C GLU A 354 16.01 -6.58 -3.96
N THR A 355 15.84 -5.76 -5.00
CA THR A 355 15.58 -4.31 -4.83
C THR A 355 14.32 -4.05 -4.01
N VAL A 356 13.22 -4.72 -4.33
CA VAL A 356 11.94 -4.58 -3.61
C VAL A 356 12.07 -5.06 -2.16
N ALA A 357 12.70 -6.22 -1.97
CA ALA A 357 12.86 -6.82 -0.65
C ALA A 357 13.74 -5.96 0.28
N LEU A 358 14.87 -5.47 -0.22
CA LEU A 358 15.78 -4.59 0.54
C LEU A 358 15.15 -3.24 0.88
N ALA A 359 14.35 -2.67 -0.02
CA ALA A 359 13.65 -1.43 0.23
C ALA A 359 12.65 -1.55 1.39
N GLU A 360 11.87 -2.64 1.43
CA GLU A 360 10.92 -2.88 2.54
C GLU A 360 11.64 -3.19 3.86
N GLU A 361 12.78 -3.93 3.82
CA GLU A 361 13.60 -4.13 5.01
C GLU A 361 14.13 -2.81 5.57
N ALA A 362 14.72 -1.96 4.74
CA ALA A 362 15.23 -0.65 5.16
C ALA A 362 14.13 0.24 5.73
N ALA A 363 12.96 0.27 5.08
CA ALA A 363 11.80 1.02 5.55
C ALA A 363 11.29 0.51 6.89
N PHE A 364 11.22 -0.82 7.07
CA PHE A 364 10.76 -1.42 8.31
C PHE A 364 11.75 -1.25 9.46
N LEU A 365 13.04 -1.39 9.22
CA LEU A 365 14.07 -1.16 10.27
C LEU A 365 14.03 0.27 10.79
N LYS A 366 13.78 1.24 9.91
CA LYS A 366 13.56 2.64 10.30
C LYS A 366 12.27 2.80 11.14
N ALA A 367 11.17 2.18 10.70
CA ALA A 367 9.89 2.19 11.41
C ALA A 367 9.99 1.47 12.77
N LEU A 368 10.68 0.32 12.84
CA LEU A 368 10.86 -0.47 14.05
C LEU A 368 11.58 0.34 15.14
N LYS A 369 12.63 1.07 14.77
CA LYS A 369 13.38 1.93 15.71
C LYS A 369 12.52 3.04 16.32
N GLY A 370 11.63 3.65 15.53
CA GLY A 370 10.70 4.70 16.02
C GLY A 370 9.49 4.11 16.75
N GLY A 371 8.86 3.09 16.17
CA GLY A 371 7.62 2.51 16.68
C GLY A 371 7.77 1.73 17.99
N THR A 372 8.91 1.05 18.20
CA THR A 372 9.18 0.35 19.46
C THR A 372 9.18 1.32 20.65
N ASN A 373 9.83 2.48 20.52
CA ASN A 373 9.84 3.48 21.58
C ASN A 373 8.41 4.01 21.91
N ILE A 374 7.57 4.16 20.88
CA ILE A 374 6.20 4.63 21.05
C ILE A 374 5.34 3.55 21.71
N LEU A 375 5.49 2.30 21.28
CA LEU A 375 4.79 1.17 21.89
C LEU A 375 5.21 1.01 23.36
N ASP A 376 6.49 1.04 23.68
CA ASP A 376 7.01 0.95 25.05
C ASP A 376 6.49 2.08 25.92
N THR A 377 6.40 3.29 25.39
CA THR A 377 5.78 4.43 26.08
C THR A 377 4.30 4.16 26.34
N ALA A 378 3.56 3.73 25.33
CA ALA A 378 2.14 3.44 25.42
C ALA A 378 1.82 2.29 26.39
N VAL A 379 2.68 1.25 26.40
CA VAL A 379 2.60 0.12 27.35
C VAL A 379 2.87 0.61 28.76
N THR A 380 3.91 1.41 28.96
CA THR A 380 4.28 1.96 30.28
C THR A 380 3.15 2.83 30.84
N GLU A 381 2.57 3.70 30.02
CA GLU A 381 1.41 4.53 30.41
C GLU A 381 0.19 3.69 30.77
N THR A 382 -0.09 2.65 29.97
CA THR A 382 -1.23 1.75 30.18
C THR A 382 -1.06 0.99 31.51
N LYS A 383 0.12 0.45 31.78
CA LYS A 383 0.45 -0.24 33.05
C LYS A 383 0.42 0.70 34.23
N ALA A 384 0.94 1.93 34.09
CA ALA A 384 0.91 2.94 35.14
C ALA A 384 -0.53 3.37 35.52
N ALA A 385 -1.44 3.36 34.54
CA ALA A 385 -2.87 3.57 34.76
C ALA A 385 -3.62 2.33 35.31
N GLY A 386 -2.92 1.22 35.57
CA GLY A 386 -3.52 -0.04 36.03
C GLY A 386 -4.28 -0.80 34.92
N GLY A 387 -4.15 -0.40 33.67
CA GLY A 387 -4.79 -1.02 32.51
C GLY A 387 -4.07 -2.28 32.06
N LYS A 388 -4.84 -3.20 31.45
CA LYS A 388 -4.32 -4.43 30.79
C LYS A 388 -4.58 -4.44 29.29
N VAL A 389 -5.18 -3.37 28.75
CA VAL A 389 -5.57 -3.26 27.34
C VAL A 389 -4.96 -1.99 26.76
N LEU A 390 -4.14 -2.12 25.72
CA LEU A 390 -3.65 -1.01 24.92
C LEU A 390 -4.80 -0.45 24.07
N SER A 391 -5.01 0.87 24.08
CA SER A 391 -6.16 1.47 23.37
C SER A 391 -6.04 1.34 21.84
N GLY A 392 -7.19 1.22 21.18
CA GLY A 392 -7.30 1.17 19.72
C GLY A 392 -6.69 2.39 19.03
N ASP A 393 -6.77 3.59 19.64
CA ASP A 393 -6.13 4.82 19.12
C ASP A 393 -4.60 4.70 19.02
N LYS A 394 -3.96 4.11 20.05
CA LYS A 394 -2.51 3.90 20.05
C LYS A 394 -2.09 2.84 19.03
N ALA A 395 -2.86 1.77 18.93
CA ALA A 395 -2.64 0.74 17.90
C ALA A 395 -2.83 1.32 16.48
N PHE A 396 -3.83 2.17 16.28
CA PHE A 396 -4.06 2.87 15.02
C PHE A 396 -2.92 3.84 14.67
N LEU A 397 -2.42 4.61 15.63
CA LEU A 397 -1.28 5.51 15.43
C LEU A 397 -0.01 4.75 15.01
N LEU A 398 0.26 3.60 15.63
CA LEU A 398 1.37 2.72 15.26
C LEU A 398 1.21 2.20 13.82
N HIS A 399 0.00 1.82 13.44
CA HIS A 399 -0.29 1.31 12.10
C HIS A 399 -0.21 2.41 11.04
N ASP A 400 -0.94 3.52 11.22
CA ASP A 400 -1.12 4.57 10.23
C ASP A 400 0.13 5.43 10.04
N THR A 401 0.76 5.85 11.14
CA THR A 401 1.90 6.78 11.10
C THR A 401 3.25 6.06 10.96
N TRP A 402 3.41 4.90 11.60
CA TRP A 402 4.67 4.18 11.66
C TRP A 402 4.70 2.93 10.81
N GLY A 403 3.55 2.55 10.22
CA GLY A 403 3.44 1.39 9.36
C GLY A 403 3.63 0.06 10.08
N PHE A 404 3.34 0.00 11.39
CA PHE A 404 3.30 -1.26 12.13
C PHE A 404 2.05 -2.03 11.75
N PRO A 405 2.12 -3.25 11.20
CA PRO A 405 0.95 -4.10 11.07
C PRO A 405 0.30 -4.32 12.43
N ILE A 406 -1.03 -4.37 12.48
CA ILE A 406 -1.76 -4.56 13.74
C ILE A 406 -1.31 -5.83 14.47
N ASP A 407 -1.09 -6.92 13.71
CA ASP A 407 -0.65 -8.20 14.26
C ASP A 407 0.68 -8.08 15.01
N LEU A 408 1.60 -7.27 14.50
CA LEU A 408 2.87 -6.98 15.17
C LEU A 408 2.67 -6.22 16.48
N THR A 409 1.72 -5.29 16.50
CA THR A 409 1.33 -4.56 17.72
C THR A 409 0.70 -5.50 18.72
N LEU A 410 -0.15 -6.44 18.29
CA LEU A 410 -0.77 -7.48 19.12
C LEU A 410 0.30 -8.38 19.75
N GLU A 411 1.23 -8.92 18.95
CA GLU A 411 2.31 -9.78 19.43
C GLU A 411 3.20 -9.07 20.46
N MET A 412 3.64 -7.84 20.15
CA MET A 412 4.52 -7.08 21.05
C MET A 412 3.82 -6.63 22.34
N ALA A 413 2.52 -6.32 22.30
CA ALA A 413 1.72 -6.03 23.47
C ALA A 413 1.54 -7.27 24.37
N ALA A 414 1.26 -8.44 23.75
CA ALA A 414 1.11 -9.72 24.44
C ALA A 414 2.41 -10.15 25.15
N GLU A 415 3.57 -9.96 24.51
CA GLU A 415 4.88 -10.21 25.13
C GLU A 415 5.09 -9.38 26.40
N GLN A 416 4.48 -8.21 26.46
CA GLN A 416 4.51 -7.33 27.64
C GLN A 416 3.31 -7.52 28.60
N GLY A 417 2.48 -8.54 28.37
CA GLY A 417 1.35 -8.92 29.23
C GLY A 417 0.12 -8.02 29.06
N LEU A 418 -0.03 -7.37 27.89
CA LEU A 418 -1.18 -6.54 27.54
C LEU A 418 -1.95 -7.17 26.38
N SER A 419 -3.27 -6.97 26.36
CA SER A 419 -4.08 -7.13 25.14
C SER A 419 -4.23 -5.78 24.43
N VAL A 420 -4.80 -5.78 23.23
CA VAL A 420 -5.06 -4.57 22.43
C VAL A 420 -6.55 -4.45 22.16
N ASP A 421 -7.10 -3.25 22.19
CA ASP A 421 -8.47 -2.93 21.77
C ASP A 421 -8.58 -3.00 20.25
N GLU A 422 -8.78 -4.21 19.72
CA GLU A 422 -8.93 -4.45 18.30
C GLU A 422 -10.18 -3.83 17.71
N ASP A 423 -11.29 -3.77 18.46
CA ASP A 423 -12.54 -3.18 17.99
C ASP A 423 -12.40 -1.67 17.81
N GLY A 424 -11.74 -0.99 18.75
CA GLY A 424 -11.35 0.41 18.63
C GLY A 424 -10.46 0.65 17.40
N PHE A 425 -9.45 -0.19 17.18
CA PHE A 425 -8.60 -0.13 16.00
C PHE A 425 -9.40 -0.32 14.69
N ARG A 426 -10.25 -1.37 14.61
CA ARG A 426 -11.07 -1.65 13.42
C ARG A 426 -12.03 -0.51 13.11
N ARG A 427 -12.62 0.13 14.13
CA ARG A 427 -13.48 1.32 13.97
C ARG A 427 -12.70 2.47 13.33
N LEU A 428 -11.52 2.80 13.83
CA LEU A 428 -10.68 3.87 13.30
C LEU A 428 -10.21 3.59 11.86
N MET A 429 -9.84 2.34 11.57
CA MET A 429 -9.51 1.90 10.20
C MET A 429 -10.70 2.01 9.25
N LYS A 430 -11.91 1.72 9.75
CA LYS A 430 -13.15 1.90 8.96
C LYS A 430 -13.41 3.39 8.70
N GLU A 431 -13.32 4.24 9.71
CA GLU A 431 -13.49 5.69 9.59
C GLU A 431 -12.49 6.30 8.60
N GLN A 432 -11.23 5.83 8.59
CA GLN A 432 -10.23 6.24 7.62
C GLN A 432 -10.61 5.81 6.19
N ARG A 433 -11.02 4.54 6.01
CA ARG A 433 -11.49 4.04 4.71
C ARG A 433 -12.76 4.73 4.23
N ASP A 434 -13.70 5.01 5.14
CA ASP A 434 -14.94 5.68 4.81
C ASP A 434 -14.69 7.15 4.41
N ARG A 435 -13.72 7.83 5.03
CA ARG A 435 -13.23 9.16 4.61
C ARG A 435 -12.60 9.10 3.22
N ALA A 436 -11.71 8.15 2.97
CA ALA A 436 -11.09 7.96 1.66
C ALA A 436 -12.12 7.59 0.59
N LYS A 437 -13.13 6.76 0.94
CA LYS A 437 -14.27 6.45 0.05
C LYS A 437 -15.17 7.63 -0.18
N ALA A 438 -15.47 8.44 0.86
CA ALA A 438 -16.28 9.64 0.74
C ALA A 438 -15.60 10.67 -0.19
N ASP A 439 -14.29 10.86 -0.08
CA ASP A 439 -13.51 11.70 -1.00
C ASP A 439 -13.49 11.13 -2.43
N ALA A 440 -13.44 9.82 -2.59
CA ALA A 440 -13.56 9.15 -3.88
C ALA A 440 -15.00 9.15 -4.43
N MET A 441 -16.01 9.01 -3.56
CA MET A 441 -17.43 9.06 -3.92
C MET A 441 -17.95 10.47 -4.18
N ALA A 442 -17.43 11.50 -3.51
CA ALA A 442 -17.71 12.89 -3.86
C ALA A 442 -17.30 13.23 -5.30
N LYS A 443 -16.43 12.39 -5.91
CA LYS A 443 -16.04 12.45 -7.32
C LYS A 443 -16.82 11.49 -8.24
N LYS A 444 -17.67 10.60 -7.70
CA LYS A 444 -18.48 9.61 -8.47
C LYS A 444 -19.95 9.73 -8.08
N THR A 445 -20.69 10.53 -8.81
CA THR A 445 -22.16 10.57 -8.73
C THR A 445 -22.77 9.38 -9.48
N GLY A 446 -23.67 8.64 -8.82
CA GLY A 446 -24.74 7.82 -9.41
C GLY A 446 -24.45 6.31 -9.47
N HIS A 447 -25.13 5.55 -8.62
CA HIS A 447 -25.38 4.13 -8.86
C HIS A 447 -26.51 4.00 -9.90
N ALA A 448 -26.14 3.87 -11.17
CA ALA A 448 -27.09 3.41 -12.19
C ALA A 448 -27.18 1.88 -12.10
N ASP A 449 -28.37 1.35 -12.33
CA ASP A 449 -28.64 -0.08 -12.30
C ASP A 449 -27.86 -0.80 -13.42
N LEU A 450 -26.85 -1.58 -13.05
CA LEU A 450 -26.05 -2.37 -14.00
C LEU A 450 -26.90 -3.34 -14.83
N HIS A 451 -28.08 -3.75 -14.35
CA HIS A 451 -29.02 -4.58 -15.08
C HIS A 451 -29.59 -3.87 -16.32
N ALA A 452 -29.87 -2.56 -16.25
CA ALA A 452 -30.34 -1.80 -17.39
C ALA A 452 -29.31 -1.76 -18.51
N TYR A 453 -28.04 -1.58 -18.20
CA TYR A 453 -26.99 -1.58 -19.24
C TYR A 453 -26.74 -2.95 -19.84
N ARG A 454 -26.82 -4.03 -19.05
CA ARG A 454 -26.74 -5.41 -19.57
C ARG A 454 -27.90 -5.71 -20.51
N ALA A 455 -29.12 -5.35 -20.14
CA ALA A 455 -30.30 -5.53 -21.00
C ALA A 455 -30.15 -4.78 -22.34
N ILE A 456 -29.57 -3.57 -22.33
CA ILE A 456 -29.28 -2.82 -23.57
C ILE A 456 -28.20 -3.56 -24.39
N ALA A 457 -27.13 -4.05 -23.75
CA ALA A 457 -26.06 -4.80 -24.41
C ALA A 457 -26.59 -6.09 -25.06
N ASP A 458 -27.44 -6.83 -24.36
CA ASP A 458 -28.06 -8.08 -24.84
C ASP A 458 -29.01 -7.82 -26.03
N ALA A 459 -29.69 -6.69 -26.04
CA ALA A 459 -30.63 -6.33 -27.11
C ALA A 459 -29.96 -5.74 -28.36
N SER A 460 -28.89 -4.96 -28.20
CA SER A 460 -28.29 -4.13 -29.28
C SER A 460 -26.87 -4.50 -29.64
N GLY A 461 -26.21 -5.39 -28.86
CA GLY A 461 -24.81 -5.71 -29.01
C GLY A 461 -23.87 -4.66 -28.43
N ALA A 462 -22.56 -4.83 -28.70
CA ALA A 462 -21.55 -3.89 -28.23
C ALA A 462 -21.54 -2.61 -29.07
N THR A 463 -21.31 -1.46 -28.39
CA THR A 463 -21.08 -0.16 -29.07
C THR A 463 -19.81 -0.21 -29.93
N ASP A 464 -19.91 0.13 -31.22
CA ASP A 464 -18.76 0.28 -32.12
C ASP A 464 -18.02 1.60 -31.83
N PHE A 465 -16.79 1.51 -31.34
CA PHE A 465 -15.96 2.69 -31.04
C PHE A 465 -15.18 3.15 -32.28
N THR A 466 -15.63 4.25 -32.87
CA THR A 466 -15.03 4.87 -34.07
C THR A 466 -13.97 5.95 -33.74
N GLY A 467 -13.83 6.31 -32.47
CA GLY A 467 -13.09 7.48 -32.00
C GLY A 467 -11.56 7.43 -32.10
N TYR A 468 -10.97 6.33 -32.63
CA TYR A 468 -9.57 6.30 -32.99
C TYR A 468 -9.29 7.07 -34.31
N SER A 469 -10.29 7.13 -35.21
CA SER A 469 -10.15 7.74 -36.54
C SER A 469 -11.11 8.90 -36.79
N LEU A 470 -12.27 8.91 -36.12
CA LEU A 470 -13.31 9.91 -36.31
C LEU A 470 -13.52 10.76 -35.06
N THR A 471 -13.83 12.04 -35.28
CA THR A 471 -14.23 12.97 -34.23
C THR A 471 -15.74 13.19 -34.21
N GLU A 472 -16.45 12.71 -35.24
CA GLU A 472 -17.91 12.74 -35.36
C GLU A 472 -18.40 11.64 -36.27
N ASN A 473 -19.60 11.12 -36.03
CA ASN A 473 -20.29 10.16 -36.91
C ASN A 473 -21.80 10.14 -36.68
N GLU A 474 -22.52 9.62 -37.68
CA GLU A 474 -23.92 9.23 -37.54
C GLU A 474 -24.03 8.00 -36.65
N ALA A 475 -25.04 7.95 -35.80
CA ALA A 475 -25.33 6.87 -34.86
C ALA A 475 -26.86 6.74 -34.60
N GLN A 476 -27.25 5.70 -33.88
CA GLN A 476 -28.61 5.51 -33.40
C GLN A 476 -28.64 5.39 -31.88
N ILE A 477 -29.61 5.99 -31.23
CA ILE A 477 -29.85 5.78 -29.78
C ILE A 477 -30.45 4.40 -29.58
N VAL A 478 -29.67 3.49 -28.96
CA VAL A 478 -30.11 2.11 -28.66
C VAL A 478 -30.54 1.92 -27.21
N GLY A 479 -30.21 2.88 -26.35
CA GLY A 479 -30.63 2.89 -24.95
C GLY A 479 -30.67 4.30 -24.37
N LEU A 480 -31.60 4.56 -23.48
CA LEU A 480 -31.80 5.84 -22.82
C LEU A 480 -32.26 5.64 -21.39
N LEU A 481 -31.56 6.28 -20.46
CA LEU A 481 -31.98 6.36 -19.05
C LEU A 481 -32.14 7.84 -18.68
N VAL A 482 -33.18 8.14 -17.91
CA VAL A 482 -33.42 9.44 -17.32
C VAL A 482 -33.34 9.30 -15.81
N ASN A 483 -32.45 10.05 -15.16
CA ASN A 483 -32.21 9.92 -13.72
C ASN A 483 -31.91 8.47 -13.27
N GLY A 484 -31.18 7.72 -14.12
CA GLY A 484 -30.78 6.33 -13.84
C GLY A 484 -31.89 5.27 -14.10
N VAL A 485 -33.05 5.66 -14.62
CA VAL A 485 -34.18 4.75 -14.94
C VAL A 485 -34.35 4.67 -16.45
N SER A 486 -34.47 3.45 -17.00
CA SER A 486 -34.75 3.26 -18.43
C SER A 486 -36.02 3.99 -18.88
N SER A 487 -35.90 4.78 -19.96
CA SER A 487 -36.97 5.59 -20.49
C SER A 487 -37.02 5.52 -22.03
N PRO A 488 -38.18 5.54 -22.67
CA PRO A 488 -38.28 5.59 -24.12
C PRO A 488 -37.94 6.99 -24.69
N ALA A 489 -38.04 8.05 -23.88
CA ALA A 489 -37.83 9.43 -24.30
C ALA A 489 -37.31 10.30 -23.15
N ALA A 490 -36.68 11.45 -23.48
CA ALA A 490 -36.27 12.48 -22.56
C ALA A 490 -36.43 13.87 -23.19
N THR A 491 -36.66 14.87 -22.37
CA THR A 491 -36.98 16.24 -22.76
C THR A 491 -36.00 17.26 -22.22
N GLU A 492 -36.07 18.48 -22.69
CA GLU A 492 -35.22 19.61 -22.26
C GLU A 492 -35.12 19.72 -20.73
N GLY A 493 -33.88 19.78 -20.24
CA GLY A 493 -33.53 19.86 -18.82
C GLY A 493 -33.29 18.50 -18.14
N ASP A 494 -33.67 17.37 -18.78
CA ASP A 494 -33.45 16.06 -18.22
C ASP A 494 -31.95 15.68 -18.21
N GLU A 495 -31.48 15.12 -17.08
CA GLU A 495 -30.19 14.42 -17.00
C GLU A 495 -30.36 13.02 -17.60
N VAL A 496 -29.53 12.74 -18.59
CA VAL A 496 -29.65 11.54 -19.41
C VAL A 496 -28.37 10.73 -19.46
N GLU A 497 -28.56 9.42 -19.62
CA GLU A 497 -27.51 8.47 -19.97
C GLU A 497 -27.91 7.78 -21.28
N ILE A 498 -27.12 7.99 -22.31
CA ILE A 498 -27.42 7.55 -23.68
C ILE A 498 -26.45 6.47 -24.10
N VAL A 499 -26.94 5.38 -24.65
CA VAL A 499 -26.15 4.35 -25.32
C VAL A 499 -26.40 4.45 -26.81
N LEU A 500 -25.32 4.50 -27.59
CA LEU A 500 -25.33 4.53 -29.05
C LEU A 500 -24.87 3.18 -29.62
N ASP A 501 -25.34 2.82 -30.82
CA ASP A 501 -24.85 1.66 -31.58
C ASP A 501 -23.36 1.84 -31.96
N ARG A 502 -22.96 3.06 -32.31
CA ARG A 502 -21.58 3.46 -32.59
C ARG A 502 -21.27 4.85 -32.04
N THR A 503 -20.00 5.10 -31.67
CA THR A 503 -19.65 6.37 -31.03
C THR A 503 -18.21 6.80 -31.31
N PRO A 504 -17.96 8.12 -31.55
CA PRO A 504 -16.60 8.68 -31.56
C PRO A 504 -16.11 9.02 -30.14
N PHE A 505 -16.98 8.95 -29.12
CA PHE A 505 -16.66 9.31 -27.75
C PHE A 505 -15.85 8.23 -27.05
N TYR A 506 -14.68 8.56 -26.54
CA TYR A 506 -13.88 7.70 -25.68
C TYR A 506 -14.49 7.65 -24.30
N ALA A 507 -14.77 6.45 -23.79
CA ALA A 507 -15.18 6.24 -22.41
C ALA A 507 -13.97 6.21 -21.49
N GLU A 508 -14.10 6.78 -20.28
CA GLU A 508 -13.04 6.78 -19.27
C GLU A 508 -12.47 5.37 -19.05
N GLY A 509 -11.14 5.25 -19.17
CA GLY A 509 -10.44 3.99 -19.00
C GLY A 509 -8.95 4.11 -19.28
N GLY A 510 -8.13 3.18 -18.74
CA GLY A 510 -6.67 3.20 -18.95
C GLY A 510 -6.00 4.52 -18.54
N GLY A 511 -6.50 5.15 -17.48
CA GLY A 511 -6.01 6.46 -17.00
C GLY A 511 -6.38 7.65 -17.88
N GLN A 512 -7.13 7.48 -18.96
CA GLN A 512 -7.63 8.60 -19.78
C GLN A 512 -9.07 8.93 -19.38
N ILE A 513 -9.37 10.22 -19.13
CA ILE A 513 -10.73 10.68 -18.83
C ILE A 513 -11.63 10.62 -20.06
N GLY A 514 -12.94 10.47 -19.81
CA GLY A 514 -13.96 10.42 -20.85
C GLY A 514 -14.04 11.72 -21.68
N ASP A 515 -14.54 11.60 -22.90
CA ASP A 515 -14.77 12.76 -23.77
C ASP A 515 -15.99 13.56 -23.38
N THR A 516 -16.01 14.78 -23.86
CA THR A 516 -17.17 15.66 -23.86
C THR A 516 -17.55 16.05 -25.29
N GLY A 517 -18.76 16.50 -25.49
CA GLY A 517 -19.21 16.92 -26.82
C GLY A 517 -20.73 17.09 -26.91
N ARG A 518 -21.28 16.81 -28.07
CA ARG A 518 -22.73 16.99 -28.33
C ARG A 518 -23.28 15.86 -29.19
N ILE A 519 -24.52 15.50 -28.88
CA ILE A 519 -25.36 14.64 -29.72
C ILE A 519 -26.48 15.50 -30.27
N ARG A 520 -26.69 15.52 -31.59
CA ARG A 520 -27.70 16.33 -32.28
C ARG A 520 -28.63 15.42 -33.09
N LEU A 521 -29.89 15.77 -33.13
CA LEU A 521 -30.90 15.11 -33.93
C LEU A 521 -31.34 16.03 -35.08
N ASP A 522 -31.84 15.46 -36.15
CA ASP A 522 -32.41 16.22 -37.28
C ASP A 522 -33.64 17.05 -36.87
N SER A 523 -34.34 16.66 -35.80
CA SER A 523 -35.40 17.44 -35.17
C SER A 523 -34.98 18.77 -34.57
N GLY A 524 -33.62 19.00 -34.47
CA GLY A 524 -33.05 20.17 -33.81
C GLY A 524 -32.78 19.94 -32.32
N ALA A 525 -33.08 18.77 -31.77
CA ALA A 525 -32.75 18.45 -30.39
C ALA A 525 -31.23 18.33 -30.18
N ILE A 526 -30.75 18.82 -29.03
CA ILE A 526 -29.32 18.85 -28.68
C ILE A 526 -29.13 18.31 -27.26
N VAL A 527 -28.22 17.37 -27.13
CA VAL A 527 -27.75 16.88 -25.83
C VAL A 527 -26.26 17.28 -25.64
N GLU A 528 -25.96 17.91 -24.53
CA GLU A 528 -24.60 18.22 -24.11
C GLU A 528 -24.07 17.00 -23.33
N ILE A 529 -23.02 16.35 -23.85
CA ILE A 529 -22.34 15.24 -23.19
C ILE A 529 -21.18 15.80 -22.34
N ARG A 530 -21.22 15.46 -21.06
CA ARG A 530 -20.26 15.92 -20.04
C ARG A 530 -19.26 14.85 -19.63
N ASP A 531 -19.64 13.59 -19.80
CA ASP A 531 -18.78 12.44 -19.45
C ASP A 531 -19.22 11.19 -20.23
N VAL A 532 -18.27 10.26 -20.41
CA VAL A 532 -18.57 8.96 -21.03
C VAL A 532 -17.90 7.87 -20.21
N GLN A 533 -18.70 6.88 -19.82
CA GLN A 533 -18.29 5.76 -18.96
C GLN A 533 -18.54 4.41 -19.64
N LYS A 534 -17.88 3.37 -19.14
CA LYS A 534 -18.03 1.98 -19.63
C LYS A 534 -18.40 1.04 -18.46
N PRO A 535 -19.64 1.13 -17.93
CA PRO A 535 -20.05 0.39 -16.73
C PRO A 535 -20.08 -1.13 -16.91
N VAL A 536 -20.32 -1.61 -18.14
CA VAL A 536 -20.25 -3.03 -18.52
C VAL A 536 -19.40 -3.18 -19.78
N PRO A 537 -18.72 -4.32 -20.01
CA PRO A 537 -17.93 -4.55 -21.20
C PRO A 537 -18.72 -4.27 -22.47
N GLY A 538 -18.13 -3.53 -23.42
CA GLY A 538 -18.75 -3.25 -24.71
C GLY A 538 -19.80 -2.14 -24.75
N VAL A 539 -20.21 -1.52 -23.64
CA VAL A 539 -21.24 -0.49 -23.61
C VAL A 539 -20.65 0.89 -23.24
N HIS A 540 -20.74 1.85 -24.18
CA HIS A 540 -20.36 3.24 -23.92
C HIS A 540 -21.60 4.03 -23.51
N VAL A 541 -21.59 4.58 -22.29
CA VAL A 541 -22.69 5.35 -21.70
C VAL A 541 -22.30 6.82 -21.70
N HIS A 542 -23.02 7.62 -22.49
CA HIS A 542 -22.85 9.06 -22.63
C HIS A 542 -23.71 9.77 -21.61
N LYS A 543 -23.11 10.42 -20.62
CA LYS A 543 -23.81 11.17 -19.56
C LYS A 543 -23.88 12.64 -19.92
N GLY A 544 -25.09 13.19 -19.85
CA GLY A 544 -25.29 14.59 -20.25
C GLY A 544 -26.67 15.15 -19.89
N VAL A 545 -27.00 16.28 -20.49
CA VAL A 545 -28.25 16.98 -20.27
C VAL A 545 -28.85 17.33 -21.63
N VAL A 546 -30.14 17.09 -21.78
CA VAL A 546 -30.90 17.55 -22.95
C VAL A 546 -30.99 19.07 -22.88
N GLN A 547 -30.29 19.75 -23.79
CA GLN A 547 -30.23 21.23 -23.83
C GLN A 547 -31.44 21.82 -24.56
N VAL A 548 -31.92 21.13 -25.60
CA VAL A 548 -33.00 21.60 -26.46
C VAL A 548 -33.79 20.39 -26.98
N GLY A 549 -35.11 20.44 -26.95
CA GLY A 549 -36.00 19.50 -27.62
C GLY A 549 -36.24 18.22 -26.88
N GLU A 550 -36.60 17.18 -27.65
CA GLU A 550 -36.88 15.81 -27.16
C GLU A 550 -36.05 14.80 -27.91
N ILE A 551 -35.55 13.79 -27.20
CA ILE A 551 -34.83 12.63 -27.75
C ILE A 551 -35.60 11.34 -27.44
N THR A 552 -35.53 10.35 -28.34
CA THR A 552 -36.22 9.05 -28.18
C THR A 552 -35.29 7.89 -28.54
N VAL A 553 -35.54 6.73 -27.95
CA VAL A 553 -34.85 5.49 -28.33
C VAL A 553 -35.20 5.15 -29.79
N GLY A 554 -34.20 4.72 -30.56
CA GLY A 554 -34.33 4.44 -31.98
C GLY A 554 -34.08 5.64 -32.89
N ALA A 555 -33.95 6.86 -32.37
CA ALA A 555 -33.72 8.05 -33.19
C ALA A 555 -32.30 8.04 -33.80
N PRO A 556 -32.17 8.44 -35.09
CA PRO A 556 -30.87 8.72 -35.71
C PRO A 556 -30.31 10.01 -35.15
N VAL A 557 -28.99 10.01 -34.89
CA VAL A 557 -28.28 11.13 -34.27
C VAL A 557 -26.94 11.39 -34.95
N TRP A 558 -26.44 12.62 -34.83
CA TRP A 558 -25.08 13.00 -35.15
C TRP A 558 -24.30 13.22 -33.85
N ALA A 559 -23.35 12.33 -33.59
CA ALA A 559 -22.51 12.35 -32.39
C ALA A 559 -21.18 13.04 -32.69
N SER A 560 -20.80 14.09 -31.97
CA SER A 560 -19.57 14.85 -32.17
C SER A 560 -18.88 15.19 -30.86
N ILE A 561 -17.59 14.88 -30.76
CA ILE A 561 -16.76 15.18 -29.59
C ILE A 561 -16.21 16.61 -29.63
N ASP A 562 -15.77 17.13 -28.47
CA ASP A 562 -14.88 18.28 -28.41
C ASP A 562 -13.47 17.83 -28.91
N ALA A 563 -13.23 18.01 -30.19
CA ALA A 563 -11.99 17.61 -30.87
C ALA A 563 -10.76 18.36 -30.36
N HIS A 564 -10.92 19.59 -29.82
CA HIS A 564 -9.82 20.33 -29.24
C HIS A 564 -9.40 19.73 -27.89
N ARG A 565 -10.39 19.44 -27.04
CA ARG A 565 -10.17 18.77 -25.76
C ARG A 565 -9.56 17.38 -25.96
N ARG A 566 -10.10 16.56 -26.88
CA ARG A 566 -9.55 15.23 -27.24
C ARG A 566 -8.08 15.31 -27.64
N ARG A 567 -7.71 16.26 -28.51
CA ARG A 567 -6.31 16.43 -28.91
C ARG A 567 -5.40 16.79 -27.75
N ALA A 568 -5.86 17.62 -26.82
CA ALA A 568 -5.08 17.95 -25.63
C ALA A 568 -4.89 16.73 -24.71
N ILE A 569 -5.92 15.89 -24.56
CA ILE A 569 -5.84 14.61 -23.80
C ILE A 569 -4.89 13.62 -24.51
N ALA A 570 -5.01 13.47 -25.85
CA ALA A 570 -4.16 12.56 -26.61
C ALA A 570 -2.66 12.93 -26.51
N ARG A 571 -2.35 14.25 -26.46
CA ARG A 571 -0.99 14.74 -26.17
C ARG A 571 -0.53 14.30 -24.79
N ALA A 572 -1.35 14.52 -23.76
CA ALA A 572 -1.05 14.12 -22.38
C ALA A 572 -0.84 12.61 -22.27
N HIS A 573 -1.68 11.81 -22.91
CA HIS A 573 -1.57 10.35 -22.88
C HIS A 573 -0.31 9.84 -23.60
N SER A 574 0.03 10.41 -24.76
CA SER A 574 1.29 10.06 -25.44
C SER A 574 2.52 10.49 -24.65
N ALA A 575 2.46 11.66 -23.96
CA ALA A 575 3.53 12.10 -23.07
C ALA A 575 3.71 11.18 -21.85
N THR A 576 2.64 10.55 -21.37
CA THR A 576 2.69 9.56 -20.29
C THR A 576 3.55 8.36 -20.68
N HIS A 577 3.38 7.79 -21.89
CA HIS A 577 4.21 6.69 -22.40
C HIS A 577 5.68 7.10 -22.55
N LEU A 578 5.96 8.31 -23.05
CA LEU A 578 7.34 8.81 -23.10
C LEU A 578 7.95 8.95 -21.71
N THR A 579 7.17 9.42 -20.76
CA THR A 579 7.62 9.57 -19.36
C THR A 579 7.87 8.20 -18.71
N HIS A 580 6.99 7.22 -18.93
CA HIS A 580 7.16 5.86 -18.43
C HIS A 580 8.47 5.24 -18.95
N GLN A 581 8.70 5.28 -20.26
CA GLN A 581 9.92 4.73 -20.84
C GLN A 581 11.17 5.48 -20.36
N ALA A 582 11.15 6.81 -20.29
CA ALA A 582 12.29 7.60 -19.81
C ALA A 582 12.62 7.31 -18.34
N LEU A 583 11.60 7.09 -17.49
CA LEU A 583 11.80 6.66 -16.10
C LEU A 583 12.37 5.25 -16.02
N ARG A 584 11.90 4.31 -16.85
CA ARG A 584 12.46 2.97 -16.89
C ARG A 584 13.91 2.95 -17.37
N ASP A 585 14.26 3.82 -18.32
CA ASP A 585 15.66 3.98 -18.77
C ASP A 585 16.56 4.53 -17.64
N ALA A 586 16.05 5.47 -16.86
CA ALA A 586 16.80 6.12 -15.78
C ALA A 586 16.87 5.32 -14.47
N LEU A 587 15.77 4.66 -14.09
CA LEU A 587 15.61 4.01 -12.79
C LEU A 587 15.53 2.47 -12.87
N GLY A 588 15.44 1.92 -14.09
CA GLY A 588 15.31 0.49 -14.34
C GLY A 588 13.85 0.01 -14.38
N PRO A 589 13.62 -1.29 -14.64
CA PRO A 589 12.30 -1.87 -14.86
C PRO A 589 11.36 -1.82 -13.64
N THR A 590 11.87 -1.51 -12.45
CA THR A 590 11.06 -1.31 -11.24
C THR A 590 10.22 -0.04 -11.28
N ALA A 591 10.56 0.94 -12.14
CA ALA A 591 9.76 2.13 -12.38
C ALA A 591 8.54 1.80 -13.27
N ALA A 592 7.83 0.72 -12.95
CA ALA A 592 6.61 0.33 -13.63
C ALA A 592 5.44 1.24 -13.23
N GLN A 593 4.49 1.41 -14.15
CA GLN A 593 3.28 2.19 -13.88
C GLN A 593 2.46 1.54 -12.75
N ALA A 594 2.07 2.36 -11.77
CA ALA A 594 1.16 1.99 -10.69
C ALA A 594 -0.20 2.69 -10.84
N GLY A 595 -0.30 3.67 -11.72
CA GLY A 595 -1.50 4.40 -12.06
C GLY A 595 -1.19 5.61 -12.95
N SER A 596 -2.20 6.12 -13.64
CA SER A 596 -2.08 7.35 -14.44
C SER A 596 -3.41 8.08 -14.52
N GLU A 597 -3.35 9.36 -14.86
CA GLU A 597 -4.52 10.17 -15.18
C GLU A 597 -4.14 11.20 -16.24
N ASN A 598 -4.81 11.11 -17.40
CA ASN A 598 -4.55 11.97 -18.56
C ASN A 598 -5.74 12.92 -18.76
N GLN A 599 -5.48 14.21 -18.59
CA GLN A 599 -6.42 15.33 -18.74
C GLN A 599 -5.98 16.27 -19.86
N PRO A 600 -6.81 17.23 -20.30
CA PRO A 600 -6.37 18.23 -21.28
C PRO A 600 -5.14 18.98 -20.79
N GLY A 601 -4.03 18.88 -21.54
CA GLY A 601 -2.78 19.59 -21.26
C GLY A 601 -2.00 19.20 -20.01
N ARG A 602 -2.45 18.16 -19.30
CA ARG A 602 -1.84 17.70 -18.04
C ARG A 602 -1.94 16.19 -17.91
N PHE A 603 -0.93 15.58 -17.27
CA PHE A 603 -1.04 14.20 -16.81
C PHE A 603 -0.43 14.02 -15.41
N ARG A 604 -0.88 12.96 -14.76
CA ARG A 604 -0.36 12.42 -13.52
C ARG A 604 0.11 10.98 -13.79
N PHE A 605 1.29 10.64 -13.31
CA PHE A 605 1.88 9.32 -13.49
C PHE A 605 2.42 8.81 -12.16
N ASP A 606 1.90 7.67 -11.72
CA ASP A 606 2.29 6.99 -10.50
C ASP A 606 3.16 5.78 -10.87
N PHE A 607 4.30 5.63 -10.23
CA PHE A 607 5.28 4.59 -10.57
C PHE A 607 5.98 4.01 -9.34
N GLY A 608 6.47 2.77 -9.49
CA GLY A 608 7.24 2.10 -8.45
C GLY A 608 8.61 2.73 -8.28
N SER A 609 8.91 3.23 -7.07
CA SER A 609 10.26 3.62 -6.67
C SER A 609 10.39 3.56 -5.14
N PRO A 610 11.44 2.89 -4.63
CA PRO A 610 11.64 2.72 -3.19
C PRO A 610 12.07 4.01 -2.47
N SER A 611 12.57 5.00 -3.21
CA SER A 611 13.06 6.27 -2.67
C SER A 611 12.64 7.45 -3.56
N ALA A 612 12.80 8.66 -3.02
CA ALA A 612 12.63 9.89 -3.80
C ALA A 612 13.60 9.91 -4.99
N VAL A 613 13.11 10.34 -6.15
CA VAL A 613 13.94 10.48 -7.35
C VAL A 613 14.76 11.78 -7.21
N PRO A 614 16.09 11.72 -7.33
CA PRO A 614 16.91 12.93 -7.28
C PRO A 614 16.51 13.94 -8.34
N THR A 615 16.53 15.23 -8.00
CA THR A 615 16.16 16.33 -8.93
C THR A 615 16.96 16.28 -10.24
N ALA A 616 18.25 15.91 -10.16
CA ALA A 616 19.08 15.76 -11.37
C ALA A 616 18.53 14.68 -12.31
N VAL A 617 18.12 13.53 -11.78
CA VAL A 617 17.52 12.45 -12.57
C VAL A 617 16.18 12.90 -13.18
N MET A 618 15.36 13.66 -12.43
CA MET A 618 14.12 14.23 -12.97
C MET A 618 14.39 15.21 -14.12
N THR A 619 15.46 16.00 -14.01
CA THR A 619 15.89 16.90 -15.09
C THR A 619 16.33 16.11 -16.32
N ASP A 620 17.11 15.05 -16.14
CA ASP A 620 17.55 14.17 -17.23
C ASP A 620 16.36 13.49 -17.93
N VAL A 621 15.37 13.02 -17.15
CA VAL A 621 14.11 12.44 -17.67
C VAL A 621 13.35 13.48 -18.50
N GLU A 622 13.17 14.71 -18.00
CA GLU A 622 12.50 15.80 -18.74
C GLU A 622 13.24 16.14 -20.04
N GLN A 623 14.57 16.24 -20.00
CA GLN A 623 15.40 16.47 -21.19
C GLN A 623 15.27 15.32 -22.19
N LYS A 624 15.29 14.07 -21.72
CA LYS A 624 15.13 12.89 -22.56
C LYS A 624 13.78 12.91 -23.27
N ILE A 625 12.68 13.16 -22.56
CA ILE A 625 11.34 13.27 -23.16
C ILE A 625 11.35 14.33 -24.26
N ASN A 626 11.76 15.57 -23.95
CA ASN A 626 11.74 16.65 -24.92
C ASN A 626 12.70 16.42 -26.09
N SER A 627 13.81 15.70 -25.89
CA SER A 627 14.70 15.31 -27.01
C SER A 627 14.02 14.31 -27.95
N VAL A 628 13.18 13.41 -27.42
CA VAL A 628 12.41 12.45 -28.23
C VAL A 628 11.32 13.16 -29.04
N LEU A 629 10.72 14.24 -28.50
CA LEU A 629 9.75 15.05 -29.25
C LEU A 629 10.36 15.62 -30.54
N ALA A 630 11.60 16.08 -30.44
CA ALA A 630 12.33 16.64 -31.59
C ALA A 630 12.75 15.61 -32.66
N ARG A 631 12.62 14.31 -32.37
CA ARG A 631 12.89 13.23 -33.35
C ARG A 631 11.71 12.96 -34.27
N GLU A 632 10.54 13.55 -34.03
CA GLU A 632 9.34 13.42 -34.89
C GLU A 632 8.94 11.97 -35.14
N LEU A 633 8.96 11.16 -34.06
CA LEU A 633 8.65 9.73 -34.14
C LEU A 633 7.17 9.49 -34.42
N ASP A 634 6.88 8.56 -35.33
CA ASP A 634 5.53 8.13 -35.63
C ASP A 634 4.95 7.31 -34.45
N VAL A 635 3.67 7.55 -34.16
CA VAL A 635 2.89 6.81 -33.18
C VAL A 635 1.91 5.90 -33.90
N GLN A 636 2.14 4.60 -33.84
CA GLN A 636 1.36 3.58 -34.50
C GLN A 636 0.62 2.72 -33.47
N ALA A 637 -0.55 2.23 -33.84
CA ALA A 637 -1.34 1.35 -32.99
C ALA A 637 -1.81 0.14 -33.80
N GLU A 638 -1.53 -1.05 -33.31
CA GLU A 638 -1.88 -2.32 -33.94
C GLU A 638 -2.63 -3.23 -32.96
N VAL A 639 -3.57 -4.04 -33.46
CA VAL A 639 -4.29 -5.05 -32.68
C VAL A 639 -3.74 -6.42 -33.00
N MET A 640 -3.16 -7.08 -32.00
CA MET A 640 -2.54 -8.40 -32.15
C MET A 640 -2.90 -9.34 -30.98
N SER A 641 -2.43 -10.58 -30.99
CA SER A 641 -2.54 -11.46 -29.85
C SER A 641 -1.65 -10.98 -28.69
N ILE A 642 -2.04 -11.29 -27.45
CA ILE A 642 -1.23 -10.92 -26.27
C ILE A 642 0.16 -11.58 -26.33
N ASP A 643 0.25 -12.81 -26.86
CA ASP A 643 1.51 -13.53 -26.99
C ASP A 643 2.45 -12.87 -28.01
N ASP A 644 1.91 -12.40 -29.14
CA ASP A 644 2.71 -11.68 -30.13
C ASP A 644 3.16 -10.33 -29.62
N ALA A 645 2.31 -9.64 -28.86
CA ALA A 645 2.68 -8.40 -28.20
C ALA A 645 3.86 -8.59 -27.23
N LYS A 646 3.80 -9.63 -26.39
CA LYS A 646 4.89 -10.00 -25.47
C LYS A 646 6.17 -10.38 -26.21
N LYS A 647 6.09 -11.19 -27.29
CA LYS A 647 7.24 -11.54 -28.11
C LYS A 647 7.91 -10.33 -28.75
N GLN A 648 7.13 -9.30 -29.08
CA GLN A 648 7.65 -8.03 -29.61
C GLN A 648 8.15 -7.08 -28.53
N GLY A 649 8.17 -7.48 -27.27
CA GLY A 649 8.66 -6.69 -26.15
C GLY A 649 7.72 -5.57 -25.70
N ALA A 650 6.42 -5.67 -26.00
CA ALA A 650 5.44 -4.70 -25.54
C ALA A 650 5.30 -4.77 -24.02
N ILE A 651 5.35 -3.61 -23.35
CA ILE A 651 5.16 -3.49 -21.92
C ILE A 651 3.67 -3.66 -21.61
N ALA A 652 3.36 -4.61 -20.73
CA ALA A 652 2.04 -4.82 -20.17
C ALA A 652 2.04 -4.36 -18.70
N GLU A 653 0.98 -3.69 -18.27
CA GLU A 653 0.83 -3.33 -16.85
C GLU A 653 0.57 -4.57 -16.00
N PHE A 654 1.22 -4.66 -14.84
CA PHE A 654 0.99 -5.74 -13.90
C PHE A 654 -0.39 -5.61 -13.25
N GLY A 655 -1.21 -6.68 -13.34
CA GLY A 655 -2.53 -6.76 -12.71
C GLY A 655 -3.70 -6.31 -13.57
N GLU A 656 -3.47 -5.85 -14.81
CA GLU A 656 -4.53 -5.59 -15.78
C GLU A 656 -4.96 -6.89 -16.48
N LYS A 657 -6.29 -7.04 -16.67
CA LYS A 657 -6.86 -8.16 -17.42
C LYS A 657 -6.89 -7.81 -18.90
N TYR A 658 -6.06 -8.48 -19.67
CA TYR A 658 -6.05 -8.35 -21.11
C TYR A 658 -6.82 -9.51 -21.76
N GLY A 659 -7.66 -9.20 -22.76
CA GLY A 659 -8.28 -10.23 -23.60
C GLY A 659 -7.26 -10.93 -24.52
N GLU A 660 -7.73 -11.91 -25.30
CA GLU A 660 -6.88 -12.62 -26.29
C GLU A 660 -6.25 -11.67 -27.32
N ARG A 661 -6.94 -10.58 -27.63
CA ARG A 661 -6.46 -9.53 -28.54
C ARG A 661 -6.26 -8.23 -27.80
N VAL A 662 -5.09 -7.63 -28.00
CA VAL A 662 -4.66 -6.40 -27.33
C VAL A 662 -4.24 -5.36 -28.36
N ARG A 663 -4.46 -4.09 -28.03
CA ARG A 663 -3.98 -2.97 -28.81
C ARG A 663 -2.60 -2.55 -28.28
N VAL A 664 -1.59 -2.57 -29.17
CA VAL A 664 -0.21 -2.18 -28.89
C VAL A 664 0.03 -0.82 -29.51
N VAL A 665 0.48 0.14 -28.71
CA VAL A 665 0.90 1.48 -29.15
C VAL A 665 2.42 1.51 -29.19
N THR A 666 2.97 1.82 -30.36
CA THR A 666 4.41 1.93 -30.61
C THR A 666 4.77 3.37 -30.95
N ILE A 667 5.73 3.95 -30.24
CA ILE A 667 6.26 5.30 -30.50
C ILE A 667 7.68 5.14 -31.06
N GLY A 668 7.79 5.03 -32.37
CA GLY A 668 9.04 4.79 -33.07
C GLY A 668 9.82 3.61 -32.49
N ASP A 669 11.09 3.85 -32.16
CA ASP A 669 11.99 2.93 -31.48
C ASP A 669 12.08 3.17 -29.96
N PHE A 670 11.26 4.07 -29.42
CA PHE A 670 11.40 4.55 -28.04
C PHE A 670 10.49 3.85 -27.03
N SER A 671 9.20 3.67 -27.33
CA SER A 671 8.24 3.01 -26.43
C SER A 671 7.33 2.06 -27.19
N LYS A 672 6.99 0.94 -26.56
CA LYS A 672 5.99 -0.02 -27.05
C LYS A 672 5.20 -0.58 -25.88
N GLU A 673 3.91 -0.26 -25.80
CA GLU A 673 3.06 -0.56 -24.63
C GLU A 673 1.66 -1.02 -25.03
N LEU A 674 1.03 -1.83 -24.19
CA LEU A 674 -0.39 -2.18 -24.33
C LEU A 674 -1.23 -0.98 -23.89
N CYS A 675 -2.00 -0.39 -24.81
CA CYS A 675 -2.80 0.79 -24.50
C CYS A 675 -4.06 0.89 -25.37
N GLY A 676 -5.22 1.05 -24.72
CA GLY A 676 -6.53 1.32 -25.35
C GLY A 676 -6.87 2.79 -25.55
N GLY A 677 -6.00 3.72 -25.10
CA GLY A 677 -6.26 5.16 -25.16
C GLY A 677 -6.10 5.81 -26.53
N THR A 678 -6.38 7.11 -26.61
CA THR A 678 -6.18 7.91 -27.81
C THR A 678 -4.85 8.63 -27.78
N HIS A 679 -4.15 8.66 -28.91
CA HIS A 679 -2.78 9.17 -29.02
C HIS A 679 -2.64 10.16 -30.18
N VAL A 680 -1.57 10.93 -30.16
CA VAL A 680 -1.11 11.71 -31.33
C VAL A 680 -0.57 10.78 -32.40
N HIS A 681 -0.45 11.26 -33.64
CA HIS A 681 0.12 10.45 -34.73
C HIS A 681 1.65 10.60 -34.84
N ASN A 682 2.20 11.67 -34.26
CA ASN A 682 3.64 11.94 -34.27
C ASN A 682 4.03 12.70 -33.00
N THR A 683 5.23 12.41 -32.46
CA THR A 683 5.69 13.02 -31.20
C THR A 683 5.83 14.54 -31.26
N ALA A 684 6.12 15.13 -32.44
CA ALA A 684 6.16 16.60 -32.60
C ALA A 684 4.84 17.29 -32.25
N GLN A 685 3.70 16.60 -32.36
CA GLN A 685 2.39 17.16 -32.00
C GLN A 685 2.18 17.41 -30.50
N LEU A 686 3.05 16.85 -29.63
CA LEU A 686 2.99 17.12 -28.19
C LEU A 686 3.36 18.57 -27.86
N GLY A 687 4.28 19.15 -28.61
CA GLY A 687 4.85 20.48 -28.37
C GLY A 687 5.93 20.43 -27.29
N LEU A 688 5.59 20.60 -26.04
CA LEU A 688 6.53 20.64 -24.92
C LEU A 688 5.97 19.83 -23.74
N VAL A 689 6.85 19.15 -22.99
CA VAL A 689 6.51 18.47 -21.74
C VAL A 689 7.32 19.10 -20.61
N LYS A 690 6.62 19.55 -19.54
CA LYS A 690 7.22 20.11 -18.34
C LYS A 690 6.83 19.28 -17.13
N LEU A 691 7.81 18.66 -16.48
CA LEU A 691 7.61 17.98 -15.20
C LEU A 691 7.54 19.01 -14.08
N LEU A 692 6.48 18.99 -13.27
CA LEU A 692 6.25 19.92 -12.19
C LEU A 692 6.95 19.51 -10.90
N GLY A 693 7.05 18.23 -10.66
CA GLY A 693 7.68 17.69 -9.46
C GLY A 693 7.33 16.23 -9.21
N GLU A 694 7.93 15.68 -8.17
CA GLU A 694 7.78 14.31 -7.75
C GLU A 694 7.41 14.28 -6.26
N SER A 695 6.48 13.40 -5.87
CA SER A 695 6.01 13.25 -4.50
C SER A 695 5.71 11.80 -4.14
N SER A 696 5.72 11.46 -2.85
CA SER A 696 5.29 10.15 -2.37
C SER A 696 3.77 10.11 -2.22
N ILE A 697 3.14 9.05 -2.73
CA ILE A 697 1.70 8.79 -2.54
C ILE A 697 1.43 7.50 -1.75
N GLY A 698 2.49 6.77 -1.47
CA GLY A 698 2.42 5.52 -0.71
C GLY A 698 3.82 4.94 -0.52
N SER A 699 3.92 3.87 0.24
CA SER A 699 5.20 3.18 0.40
C SER A 699 5.61 2.51 -0.92
N GLY A 700 6.76 2.91 -1.45
CA GLY A 700 7.30 2.39 -2.70
C GLY A 700 6.59 2.91 -3.97
N VAL A 701 5.67 3.88 -3.86
CA VAL A 701 4.99 4.50 -5.00
C VAL A 701 5.20 6.00 -5.00
N ARG A 702 5.66 6.51 -6.13
CA ARG A 702 5.95 7.93 -6.36
C ARG A 702 5.04 8.45 -7.46
N ARG A 703 4.72 9.74 -7.39
CA ARG A 703 3.86 10.45 -8.35
C ARG A 703 4.63 11.56 -9.04
N ILE A 704 4.54 11.61 -10.35
CA ILE A 704 4.94 12.76 -11.15
C ILE A 704 3.68 13.45 -11.68
N GLU A 705 3.67 14.77 -11.64
CA GLU A 705 2.71 15.62 -12.33
C GLU A 705 3.43 16.38 -13.43
N ALA A 706 2.79 16.52 -14.60
CA ALA A 706 3.37 17.20 -15.75
C ALA A 706 2.33 17.98 -16.54
N LEU A 707 2.83 19.01 -17.22
CA LEU A 707 2.08 19.81 -18.19
C LEU A 707 2.57 19.51 -19.61
N VAL A 708 1.66 19.61 -20.59
CA VAL A 708 1.94 19.26 -21.99
C VAL A 708 1.44 20.34 -22.93
N GLY A 709 2.24 20.68 -23.95
CA GLY A 709 1.88 21.62 -25.00
C GLY A 709 1.76 23.04 -24.51
N VAL A 710 0.62 23.70 -24.77
CA VAL A 710 0.38 25.10 -24.42
C VAL A 710 0.42 25.35 -22.92
N ASP A 711 -0.05 24.41 -22.10
CA ASP A 711 -0.03 24.55 -20.64
C ASP A 711 1.39 24.52 -20.09
N ALA A 712 2.27 23.67 -20.66
CA ALA A 712 3.69 23.66 -20.34
C ALA A 712 4.36 24.99 -20.73
N TYR A 713 4.04 25.53 -21.91
CA TYR A 713 4.55 26.85 -22.34
C TYR A 713 4.07 27.99 -21.41
N ASN A 714 2.79 28.01 -21.07
CA ASN A 714 2.22 29.01 -20.18
C ASN A 714 2.88 29.00 -18.80
N PHE A 715 3.18 27.81 -18.29
CA PHE A 715 3.90 27.66 -17.02
C PHE A 715 5.29 28.28 -17.09
N LEU A 716 6.09 27.94 -18.12
CA LEU A 716 7.44 28.49 -18.32
C LEU A 716 7.44 30.00 -18.59
N ALA A 717 6.45 30.49 -19.34
CA ALA A 717 6.29 31.92 -19.58
C ALA A 717 6.01 32.67 -18.26
N LYS A 718 5.21 32.11 -17.35
CA LYS A 718 4.98 32.66 -16.02
C LYS A 718 6.24 32.65 -15.16
N GLU A 719 7.01 31.57 -15.17
CA GLU A 719 8.32 31.50 -14.47
C GLU A 719 9.27 32.55 -15.01
N HIS A 720 9.34 32.74 -16.35
CA HIS A 720 10.16 33.76 -16.96
C HIS A 720 9.75 35.17 -16.49
N THR A 721 8.44 35.46 -16.42
CA THR A 721 7.93 36.75 -15.93
C THR A 721 8.36 37.01 -14.47
N VAL A 722 8.26 35.99 -13.61
CA VAL A 722 8.70 36.11 -12.20
C VAL A 722 10.21 36.37 -12.12
N VAL A 723 11.01 35.68 -12.94
CA VAL A 723 12.46 35.89 -13.00
C VAL A 723 12.77 37.31 -13.48
N ALA A 724 12.07 37.80 -14.50
CA ALA A 724 12.25 39.17 -14.99
C ALA A 724 11.93 40.23 -13.91
N GLN A 725 10.86 40.04 -13.14
CA GLN A 725 10.54 40.91 -11.99
C GLN A 725 11.63 40.89 -10.91
N LEU A 726 12.17 39.70 -10.60
CA LEU A 726 13.29 39.55 -9.66
C LEU A 726 14.55 40.25 -10.17
N GLN A 727 14.84 40.18 -11.49
CA GLN A 727 15.96 40.90 -12.12
C GLN A 727 15.84 42.40 -11.92
N GLU A 728 14.63 42.94 -12.10
CA GLU A 728 14.37 44.38 -11.92
C GLU A 728 14.58 44.81 -10.46
N LEU A 729 14.06 44.02 -9.50
CA LEU A 729 14.20 44.26 -8.07
C LEU A 729 15.65 44.20 -7.59
N VAL A 730 16.38 43.17 -8.00
CA VAL A 730 17.74 42.87 -7.51
C VAL A 730 18.83 43.49 -8.39
N LYS A 731 18.46 44.04 -9.54
CA LYS A 731 19.35 44.62 -10.56
C LYS A 731 20.50 43.67 -10.95
N GLY A 732 20.15 42.48 -11.47
CA GLY A 732 21.10 41.42 -11.81
C GLY A 732 20.68 40.63 -13.03
N ARG A 733 21.60 39.88 -13.63
CA ARG A 733 21.27 38.86 -14.63
C ARG A 733 20.59 37.65 -13.95
N PRO A 734 19.81 36.84 -14.68
CA PRO A 734 19.16 35.67 -14.10
C PRO A 734 20.12 34.74 -13.31
N GLU A 735 21.32 34.52 -13.89
CA GLU A 735 22.33 33.64 -13.31
C GLU A 735 22.94 34.18 -12.01
N GLU A 736 22.90 35.51 -11.82
CA GLU A 736 23.44 36.20 -10.63
C GLU A 736 22.43 36.32 -9.48
N LEU A 737 21.13 36.06 -9.73
CA LEU A 737 20.07 36.28 -8.76
C LEU A 737 20.25 35.45 -7.48
N PRO A 738 20.57 34.15 -7.54
CA PRO A 738 20.73 33.33 -6.34
C PRO A 738 21.85 33.88 -5.44
N GLU A 739 22.98 34.25 -6.03
CA GLU A 739 24.15 34.80 -5.29
C GLU A 739 23.84 36.15 -4.68
N LYS A 740 23.23 37.06 -5.46
CA LYS A 740 22.84 38.41 -4.97
C LYS A 740 21.82 38.34 -3.84
N ILE A 741 20.77 37.51 -3.99
CA ILE A 741 19.76 37.33 -2.93
C ILE A 741 20.40 36.72 -1.68
N SER A 742 21.24 35.69 -1.83
CA SER A 742 21.97 35.09 -0.71
C SER A 742 22.86 36.12 0.00
N GLY A 743 23.56 36.97 -0.77
CA GLY A 743 24.36 38.06 -0.23
C GLY A 743 23.52 39.11 0.50
N MET A 744 22.33 39.44 -0.01
CA MET A 744 21.40 40.37 0.67
C MET A 744 20.89 39.80 1.98
N LEU A 745 20.53 38.51 2.01
CA LEU A 745 20.07 37.83 3.24
C LEU A 745 21.19 37.76 4.29
N ALA A 746 22.43 37.50 3.87
CA ALA A 746 23.57 37.53 4.77
C ALA A 746 23.79 38.92 5.37
N LYS A 747 23.77 39.99 4.55
CA LYS A 747 23.89 41.36 5.02
C LYS A 747 22.75 41.75 5.96
N LEU A 748 21.51 41.32 5.69
CA LEU A 748 20.36 41.55 6.57
C LEU A 748 20.60 40.92 7.93
N LYS A 749 21.04 39.67 7.97
CA LYS A 749 21.34 38.95 9.21
C LYS A 749 22.46 39.57 10.00
N ASP A 750 23.50 40.06 9.34
CA ASP A 750 24.62 40.75 9.98
C ASP A 750 24.16 42.12 10.56
N ALA A 751 23.34 42.88 9.80
CA ALA A 751 22.77 44.14 10.27
C ALA A 751 21.83 43.92 11.49
N GLU A 752 21.02 42.87 11.50
CA GLU A 752 20.17 42.51 12.65
C GLU A 752 21.02 42.21 13.89
N LYS A 753 22.10 41.43 13.76
CA LYS A 753 23.03 41.16 14.87
C LYS A 753 23.72 42.42 15.38
N GLU A 754 24.11 43.33 14.49
CA GLU A 754 24.73 44.60 14.85
C GLU A 754 23.75 45.51 15.61
N ILE A 755 22.50 45.59 15.17
CA ILE A 755 21.43 46.28 15.89
C ILE A 755 21.20 45.70 17.28
N GLU A 756 21.14 44.35 17.39
CA GLU A 756 21.03 43.67 18.71
C GLU A 756 22.22 44.02 19.63
N LYS A 757 23.45 44.02 19.08
CA LYS A 757 24.65 44.40 19.84
C LYS A 757 24.59 45.83 20.32
N PHE A 758 24.23 46.77 19.44
CA PHE A 758 24.07 48.20 19.81
C PHE A 758 22.97 48.41 20.86
N ARG A 759 21.84 47.66 20.77
CA ARG A 759 20.78 47.70 21.80
C ARG A 759 21.30 47.21 23.15
N ALA A 760 22.02 46.06 23.16
CA ALA A 760 22.61 45.51 24.39
C ALA A 760 23.65 46.45 25.01
N GLU A 761 24.53 47.07 24.22
CA GLU A 761 25.51 48.02 24.69
C GLU A 761 24.84 49.27 25.31
N LYS A 762 23.80 49.81 24.65
CA LYS A 762 23.03 50.95 25.14
C LYS A 762 22.34 50.64 26.47
N VAL A 763 21.79 49.46 26.62
CA VAL A 763 21.16 48.97 27.87
C VAL A 763 22.21 48.90 29.01
N LEU A 764 23.40 48.34 28.73
CA LEU A 764 24.47 48.24 29.74
C LEU A 764 25.07 49.61 30.14
N GLN A 765 25.17 50.59 29.20
CA GLN A 765 25.59 51.93 29.54
C GLN A 765 24.63 52.62 30.54
N ALA A 766 23.33 52.30 30.49
CA ALA A 766 22.36 52.82 31.45
C ALA A 766 22.59 52.30 32.90
N ALA A 767 23.31 51.19 33.10
CA ALA A 767 23.54 50.58 34.40
C ALA A 767 24.31 51.53 35.38
N ALA A 768 25.31 52.28 34.87
CA ALA A 768 26.11 53.20 35.66
C ALA A 768 25.25 54.36 36.24
N GLY A 769 24.33 54.87 35.42
CA GLY A 769 23.40 55.91 35.83
C GLY A 769 22.36 55.41 36.87
N LEU A 770 21.88 54.16 36.66
CA LEU A 770 20.92 53.57 37.59
C LEU A 770 21.51 53.30 38.98
N VAL A 771 22.77 52.91 39.07
CA VAL A 771 23.47 52.70 40.34
C VAL A 771 23.63 54.04 41.11
N GLN A 772 23.93 55.14 40.42
CA GLN A 772 23.99 56.49 41.06
C GLN A 772 22.66 56.96 41.60
N GLY A 773 21.55 56.48 41.04
CA GLY A 773 20.19 56.76 41.50
C GLY A 773 19.69 55.87 42.66
N ALA A 774 20.55 55.01 43.24
CA ALA A 774 20.15 54.09 44.32
C ALA A 774 19.66 54.87 45.53
N LYS A 775 18.46 54.60 46.00
CA LYS A 775 17.88 55.16 47.26
C LYS A 775 18.30 54.33 48.45
N ASP A 776 18.53 54.96 49.59
CA ASP A 776 18.67 54.24 50.86
C ASP A 776 17.30 54.11 51.52
N VAL A 777 16.85 52.86 51.68
CA VAL A 777 15.61 52.59 52.36
C VAL A 777 15.94 51.71 53.57
N ARG A 778 15.99 52.32 54.77
CA ARG A 778 16.33 51.63 56.05
C ARG A 778 17.62 50.79 55.97
N GLY A 779 18.65 51.33 55.32
CA GLY A 779 19.93 50.66 55.15
C GLY A 779 19.99 49.63 53.99
N VAL A 780 18.97 49.54 53.15
CA VAL A 780 18.91 48.76 51.91
C VAL A 780 19.13 49.73 50.72
N ALA A 781 20.06 49.40 49.84
CA ALA A 781 20.21 50.10 48.58
C ALA A 781 19.13 49.66 47.60
N VAL A 782 18.19 50.48 47.24
CA VAL A 782 17.07 50.19 46.36
C VAL A 782 17.26 50.97 45.05
N VAL A 783 17.36 50.25 43.98
CA VAL A 783 17.39 50.77 42.62
C VAL A 783 16.10 50.37 41.95
N THR A 784 15.22 51.32 41.68
CA THR A 784 13.98 51.14 40.94
C THR A 784 13.90 52.05 39.75
N GLY A 785 13.33 51.67 38.68
CA GLY A 785 13.13 52.55 37.50
C GLY A 785 12.55 51.84 36.30
N GLN A 786 12.08 52.66 35.36
CA GLN A 786 11.68 52.20 34.05
C GLN A 786 12.84 52.42 33.07
N VAL A 787 13.16 51.35 32.32
CA VAL A 787 14.14 51.43 31.23
C VAL A 787 13.41 51.59 29.90
N PRO A 788 14.09 51.97 28.81
CA PRO A 788 13.44 52.23 27.51
C PRO A 788 12.55 51.08 27.03
N ASP A 789 11.41 51.43 26.48
CA ASP A 789 10.45 50.49 25.92
C ASP A 789 11.10 49.66 24.81
N GLY A 790 10.71 48.39 24.70
CA GLY A 790 11.27 47.44 23.76
C GLY A 790 12.48 46.68 24.28
N THR A 791 12.94 46.93 25.52
CA THR A 791 13.99 46.13 26.15
C THR A 791 13.46 44.70 26.40
N GLY A 792 14.12 43.69 25.83
CA GLY A 792 13.71 42.30 25.97
C GLY A 792 13.96 41.77 27.39
N ALA A 793 13.28 40.66 27.77
CA ALA A 793 13.42 40.06 29.08
C ALA A 793 14.86 39.66 29.48
N ASP A 794 15.62 39.14 28.50
CA ASP A 794 17.00 38.73 28.71
C ASP A 794 17.94 39.92 28.91
N ASP A 795 17.74 41.01 28.15
CA ASP A 795 18.54 42.23 28.28
C ASP A 795 18.19 42.98 29.59
N LEU A 796 16.89 43.01 29.93
CA LEU A 796 16.46 43.57 31.23
C LEU A 796 17.06 42.75 32.39
N ARG A 797 17.13 41.46 32.29
CA ARG A 797 17.74 40.59 33.30
C ARG A 797 19.27 40.81 33.41
N LYS A 798 19.98 40.94 32.27
CA LYS A 798 21.41 41.27 32.27
C LYS A 798 21.66 42.61 32.96
N LEU A 799 20.84 43.61 32.62
CA LEU A 799 20.93 44.95 33.22
C LEU A 799 20.72 44.94 34.74
N VAL A 800 19.67 44.23 35.18
CA VAL A 800 19.35 44.12 36.63
C VAL A 800 20.48 43.43 37.40
N LEU A 801 21.07 42.38 36.81
CA LEU A 801 22.20 41.66 37.42
C LEU A 801 23.48 42.52 37.39
N ASP A 802 23.75 43.28 36.34
CA ASP A 802 24.90 44.19 36.23
C ASP A 802 24.75 45.32 37.26
N VAL A 803 23.59 45.97 37.34
CA VAL A 803 23.32 47.01 38.36
C VAL A 803 23.50 46.45 39.77
N ARG A 804 22.99 45.26 40.09
CA ARG A 804 23.17 44.61 41.37
C ARG A 804 24.64 44.34 41.67
N GLY A 805 25.40 43.87 40.70
CA GLY A 805 26.84 43.58 40.84
C GLY A 805 27.72 44.80 41.08
N ARG A 806 27.28 46.03 40.69
CA ARG A 806 27.97 47.29 40.84
C ARG A 806 27.71 47.98 42.18
N ILE A 807 26.72 47.53 42.96
CA ILE A 807 26.45 48.04 44.34
C ILE A 807 27.52 47.43 45.24
N GLN A 808 28.44 48.30 45.74
CA GLN A 808 29.64 47.92 46.50
C GLN A 808 29.31 47.42 47.92
N GLY A 809 30.09 46.44 48.40
CA GLY A 809 30.13 45.95 49.77
C GLY A 809 28.94 44.96 50.14
N ASP A 810 28.94 44.55 51.41
CA ASP A 810 27.93 43.69 52.03
C ASP A 810 26.59 44.44 52.31
N ARG A 811 26.39 45.58 51.66
CA ARG A 811 25.16 46.36 51.80
C ARG A 811 24.01 45.65 51.18
N PRO A 812 22.88 45.41 51.89
CA PRO A 812 21.67 44.83 51.29
C PRO A 812 21.21 45.66 50.10
N ALA A 813 20.92 44.95 48.96
CA ALA A 813 20.55 45.61 47.71
C ALA A 813 19.37 44.95 47.02
N VAL A 814 18.43 45.73 46.54
CA VAL A 814 17.28 45.37 45.72
C VAL A 814 17.31 46.16 44.42
N VAL A 815 17.30 45.50 43.30
CA VAL A 815 17.24 46.13 41.97
C VAL A 815 15.94 45.67 41.31
N ALA A 816 15.05 46.61 41.00
CA ALA A 816 13.77 46.35 40.37
C ALA A 816 13.60 47.26 39.15
N LEU A 817 13.78 46.70 37.96
CA LEU A 817 13.64 47.44 36.69
C LEU A 817 12.42 46.96 35.92
N PHE A 818 11.84 47.91 35.22
CA PHE A 818 10.58 47.76 34.48
C PHE A 818 10.78 48.23 33.04
N THR A 819 10.06 47.64 32.15
CA THR A 819 9.99 48.07 30.72
C THR A 819 8.62 47.71 30.12
N THR A 820 8.33 48.26 28.94
CA THR A 820 7.22 47.83 28.13
C THR A 820 7.77 47.08 26.92
N ALA A 821 7.45 45.80 26.76
CA ALA A 821 7.83 44.99 25.61
C ALA A 821 6.56 44.48 24.89
N ASN A 822 6.45 44.75 23.60
CA ASN A 822 5.27 44.37 22.79
C ASN A 822 3.94 44.87 23.39
N GLY A 823 3.94 46.10 23.93
CA GLY A 823 2.76 46.71 24.56
C GLY A 823 2.38 46.17 25.91
N LYS A 824 3.18 45.28 26.51
CA LYS A 824 2.94 44.69 27.83
C LYS A 824 4.07 45.03 28.81
N PRO A 825 3.74 45.36 30.11
CA PRO A 825 4.76 45.64 31.10
C PRO A 825 5.49 44.37 31.49
N LEU A 826 6.80 44.48 31.63
CA LEU A 826 7.72 43.43 32.07
C LEU A 826 8.57 44.00 33.23
N THR A 827 8.85 43.20 34.22
CA THR A 827 9.75 43.54 35.33
C THR A 827 10.71 42.39 35.63
N VAL A 828 11.93 42.77 35.93
CA VAL A 828 12.90 41.84 36.54
C VAL A 828 13.41 42.44 37.82
N ILE A 829 13.44 41.63 38.89
CA ILE A 829 13.90 42.06 40.20
C ILE A 829 15.03 41.13 40.67
N ALA A 830 16.12 41.70 41.16
CA ALA A 830 17.20 40.92 41.77
C ALA A 830 17.55 41.46 43.15
N THR A 831 17.93 40.58 44.05
CA THR A 831 18.40 40.85 45.41
C THR A 831 19.77 40.22 45.63
N ASN A 832 20.65 40.88 46.43
CA ASN A 832 21.88 40.25 46.88
C ASN A 832 21.66 39.40 48.12
N GLU A 833 22.72 38.69 48.59
CA GLU A 833 22.63 37.82 49.74
C GLU A 833 22.22 38.57 51.03
N ALA A 834 22.85 39.70 51.33
CA ALA A 834 22.52 40.52 52.50
C ALA A 834 21.06 41.01 52.51
N ALA A 835 20.45 41.28 51.35
CA ALA A 835 19.04 41.63 51.26
C ALA A 835 18.12 40.42 51.53
N ARG A 836 18.54 39.22 51.07
CA ARG A 836 17.77 38.00 51.35
C ARG A 836 17.80 37.58 52.82
N GLU A 837 18.92 37.80 53.52
CA GLU A 837 19.02 37.58 54.96
C GLU A 837 18.08 38.46 55.75
N ARG A 838 17.72 39.64 55.23
CA ARG A 838 16.70 40.56 55.78
C ARG A 838 15.28 40.20 55.33
N GLY A 839 15.07 39.05 54.65
CA GLY A 839 13.76 38.61 54.21
C GLY A 839 13.34 39.13 52.81
N LEU A 840 14.15 39.97 52.16
CA LEU A 840 13.85 40.55 50.84
C LEU A 840 14.17 39.58 49.73
N LYS A 841 13.19 38.77 49.31
CA LYS A 841 13.33 37.78 48.25
C LYS A 841 12.81 38.33 46.93
N ALA A 842 13.53 38.19 45.84
CA ALA A 842 13.14 38.68 44.52
C ALA A 842 11.81 38.13 44.03
N GLY A 843 11.49 36.88 44.36
CA GLY A 843 10.22 36.25 44.02
C GLY A 843 8.98 36.87 44.67
N ASP A 844 9.13 37.37 45.91
CA ASP A 844 8.02 38.02 46.66
C ASP A 844 7.80 39.45 46.12
N LEU A 845 8.89 40.17 45.87
CA LEU A 845 8.89 41.51 45.30
C LEU A 845 8.27 41.52 43.89
N VAL A 846 8.65 40.53 43.05
CA VAL A 846 8.09 40.40 41.71
C VAL A 846 6.61 40.03 41.74
N ARG A 847 6.16 39.20 42.68
CA ARG A 847 4.71 38.88 42.80
C ARG A 847 3.91 40.15 43.10
N THR A 848 4.41 40.98 44.00
CA THR A 848 3.77 42.27 44.34
C THR A 848 3.74 43.21 43.12
N ALA A 849 4.86 43.35 42.44
CA ALA A 849 4.94 44.18 41.23
C ALA A 849 4.01 43.66 40.11
N ALA A 850 4.04 42.37 39.83
CA ALA A 850 3.25 41.76 38.79
C ALA A 850 1.73 41.82 39.05
N LYS A 851 1.31 41.67 40.32
CA LYS A 851 -0.09 41.84 40.72
C LYS A 851 -0.57 43.28 40.42
N THR A 852 0.24 44.30 40.71
CA THR A 852 -0.08 45.70 40.38
C THR A 852 -0.15 45.95 38.88
N LEU A 853 0.69 45.27 38.09
CA LEU A 853 0.68 45.30 36.62
C LEU A 853 -0.46 44.52 35.98
N GLY A 854 -1.31 43.85 36.80
CA GLY A 854 -2.42 43.05 36.27
C GLY A 854 -1.99 41.72 35.67
N GLY A 855 -0.98 41.06 36.24
CA GLY A 855 -0.46 39.77 35.75
C GLY A 855 0.16 38.91 36.82
N GLY A 856 1.14 38.11 36.47
CA GLY A 856 1.84 37.16 37.36
C GLY A 856 3.35 37.22 37.20
N GLY A 857 4.05 36.71 38.23
CA GLY A 857 5.49 36.64 38.24
C GLY A 857 6.03 35.65 39.25
N GLY A 858 7.30 35.23 39.06
CA GLY A 858 7.98 34.33 39.97
C GLY A 858 9.45 34.13 39.55
N GLY A 859 10.15 33.32 40.31
CA GLY A 859 11.56 33.04 40.10
C GLY A 859 12.27 32.60 41.38
N LYS A 860 13.59 32.60 41.31
CA LYS A 860 14.44 32.25 42.45
C LYS A 860 14.47 33.38 43.47
N PRO A 861 14.90 33.13 44.73
CA PRO A 861 15.02 34.17 45.74
C PRO A 861 15.98 35.30 45.39
N ASP A 862 16.97 35.06 44.52
CA ASP A 862 18.00 35.99 44.12
C ASP A 862 17.64 36.78 42.86
N VAL A 863 16.85 36.22 41.93
CA VAL A 863 16.36 36.88 40.73
C VAL A 863 15.03 36.31 40.31
N ALA A 864 14.06 37.18 39.99
CA ALA A 864 12.75 36.80 39.54
C ALA A 864 12.26 37.78 38.47
N GLN A 865 11.32 37.31 37.64
CA GLN A 865 10.72 38.11 36.57
C GLN A 865 9.19 37.97 36.61
N GLY A 866 8.52 39.00 36.14
CA GLY A 866 7.08 39.07 36.07
C GLY A 866 6.62 40.09 35.04
N GLY A 867 5.31 40.09 34.81
CA GLY A 867 4.73 41.04 33.88
C GLY A 867 3.22 41.15 34.08
N GLY A 868 2.58 41.92 33.24
CA GLY A 868 1.13 42.17 33.32
C GLY A 868 0.50 42.58 32.01
N GLN A 869 -0.69 43.16 32.09
CA GLN A 869 -1.42 43.64 30.92
C GLN A 869 -1.52 45.19 30.91
N ASN A 870 -1.21 45.85 32.04
CA ASN A 870 -1.38 47.30 32.18
C ASN A 870 -0.03 48.06 32.28
N PRO A 871 0.51 48.59 31.17
CA PRO A 871 1.78 49.36 31.18
C PRO A 871 1.67 50.67 31.96
N ALA A 872 0.47 51.28 32.06
CA ALA A 872 0.28 52.54 32.80
C ALA A 872 0.48 52.37 34.31
N ALA A 873 0.39 51.13 34.81
CA ALA A 873 0.58 50.80 36.25
C ALA A 873 2.06 50.60 36.65
N ILE A 874 3.05 50.81 35.76
CA ILE A 874 4.48 50.63 36.08
C ILE A 874 4.89 51.54 37.24
N GLY A 875 4.45 52.80 37.27
CA GLY A 875 4.73 53.72 38.40
C GLY A 875 4.20 53.18 39.71
N ASP A 876 2.98 52.66 39.73
CA ASP A 876 2.35 52.08 40.93
C ASP A 876 3.06 50.79 41.38
N ALA A 877 3.53 49.99 40.41
CA ALA A 877 4.28 48.76 40.66
C ALA A 877 5.67 49.08 41.28
N ILE A 878 6.35 50.14 40.81
CA ILE A 878 7.60 50.62 41.43
C ILE A 878 7.33 51.05 42.89
N ALA A 879 6.30 51.86 43.12
CA ALA A 879 5.93 52.30 44.46
C ALA A 879 5.53 51.12 45.39
N ALA A 880 4.87 50.11 44.85
CA ALA A 880 4.52 48.93 45.60
C ALA A 880 5.76 48.11 46.03
N VAL A 881 6.77 47.98 45.17
CA VAL A 881 8.04 47.32 45.49
C VAL A 881 8.80 48.14 46.55
N GLU A 882 8.92 49.47 46.42
CA GLU A 882 9.58 50.34 47.42
C GLU A 882 8.89 50.26 48.78
N ARG A 883 7.56 50.20 48.79
CA ARG A 883 6.78 50.08 50.03
C ARG A 883 7.03 48.68 50.66
N LEU A 884 7.00 47.60 49.92
CA LEU A 884 7.29 46.32 50.48
C LEU A 884 8.72 46.20 51.00
N VAL A 885 9.69 46.83 50.36
CA VAL A 885 11.06 46.92 50.88
C VAL A 885 11.10 47.72 52.21
N THR A 886 10.33 48.82 52.32
CA THR A 886 10.27 49.61 53.56
C THR A 886 9.61 48.86 54.69
N GLU A 887 8.64 48.00 54.44
CA GLU A 887 7.92 47.23 55.46
C GLU A 887 8.73 46.03 55.92
N THR A 888 9.55 45.43 55.05
CA THR A 888 10.33 44.23 55.31
C THR A 888 11.72 44.47 55.86
N ALA A 889 12.38 45.61 55.48
CA ALA A 889 13.69 46.03 55.93
C ALA A 889 13.56 46.69 57.34
#